data_b7f2ca0165bda7cb27fca6ae34016db6
#
_entry.id   b7f2ca0165bda7cb27fca6ae34016db6
#
_cell.length_a   1.000
_cell.length_b   1.000
_cell.length_c   1.000
_cell.angle_alpha   90.00
_cell.angle_beta   90.00
_cell.angle_gamma   90.00
#
_symmetry.space_group_name_H-M   'P 1'
#
loop_
_entity.id
_entity.type
_entity.pdbx_description
1 polymer ?
#
loop_
_entity_poly.entity_id
_entity_poly.type
_entity_poly.pdbx_seq_one_letter_code
_entity_poly.pdbx_strand_id
1 'polypeptide(L)'
;QQLSRIAQQKGITLPLPDAPDSIAAGKPTAYLTLTARQFRSFSAKGTLETHAIANLQFHYPEGVSVMGSERPASMMRRQKSEGQWETLLRDLATESEVWASLQALGFESYRQRLPGYQAAELDDCLMPSRSDAEGWMSFLDTGMDALEQAGIAVTLAEDFPFHLTAADEWFVGVEEAGSDWFDLDLGVMVGSERVSLVPPLLRLLHEQPKFLATVRALEDDAAIPIAIDARRILPVPAGRLKAWLLPLLEFLDDDRPRLARHHASALVGLEEHATQWIGSDELRMLAKKLQDFSGMTHQPPAAGFMTTLRPYQQVGLNWLQFLREYGLAGILADDMGLGKTVQTLAHLHLEKASGRANKPSLVVATTSLMVNWKNEAAQFTPELKVLVLHGKDRADRFDEIATADIILTTYPLLVRDREVLLAQDYHLLVMDEAQFIKNPKAQAHQVARQLKARHRLSLTGTPLENHLGELWAQFDFLMPGLLGRAQQFAKLYRTPIEKVGDEEVRRRLADRVRPFLLRRIKEQVLKDLPPRTEIVRWVELEGSQRDIYESLRVVFDKKLRQVLAQQGAGRSQIMILDALLKLRQVCCDPRLVKLPTTEALVKKGTAPSAKLDTLMDMLEELLDEGRKVLLFSQFTSMLVLIE
;
A
#
# COMPACT_ATOMS: atom_id res chain seq x y z
N GLN A 1 46.42 -19.84 -50.91
CA GLN A 1 45.96 -21.24 -51.02
C GLN A 1 45.11 -21.49 -52.27
N GLN A 2 44.13 -20.65 -52.62
CA GLN A 2 43.33 -20.83 -53.85
C GLN A 2 44.18 -20.68 -55.14
N LEU A 3 45.08 -19.68 -55.24
CA LEU A 3 45.98 -19.50 -56.32
C LEU A 3 46.97 -20.67 -56.44
N SER A 4 47.50 -21.22 -55.36
CA SER A 4 48.37 -22.41 -55.33
C SER A 4 47.64 -23.65 -55.89
N ARG A 5 46.36 -23.84 -55.51
CA ARG A 5 45.56 -24.95 -56.08
C ARG A 5 45.28 -24.82 -57.54
N ILE A 6 45.00 -23.62 -58.04
CA ILE A 6 44.77 -23.37 -59.44
C ILE A 6 46.09 -23.51 -60.30
N ALA A 7 47.22 -23.07 -59.74
CA ALA A 7 48.53 -23.27 -60.33
C ALA A 7 48.94 -24.73 -60.43
N GLN A 8 48.71 -25.52 -59.35
CA GLN A 8 48.95 -26.96 -59.39
C GLN A 8 48.06 -27.69 -60.37
N GLN A 9 46.84 -27.32 -60.56
CA GLN A 9 45.91 -27.90 -61.53
C GLN A 9 46.32 -27.58 -62.96
N LYS A 10 47.11 -26.49 -63.24
CA LYS A 10 47.55 -26.06 -64.58
C LYS A 10 49.03 -26.35 -64.81
N GLY A 11 49.74 -27.10 -63.95
CA GLY A 11 51.15 -27.45 -64.10
C GLY A 11 52.09 -26.23 -64.14
N ILE A 12 51.68 -25.12 -63.52
CA ILE A 12 52.48 -23.88 -63.49
C ILE A 12 53.16 -23.86 -62.10
N THR A 13 54.50 -23.95 -62.08
CA THR A 13 55.30 -23.74 -60.89
C THR A 13 55.40 -22.23 -60.66
N LEU A 14 54.55 -21.73 -59.72
CA LEU A 14 54.71 -20.36 -59.20
C LEU A 14 55.96 -20.37 -58.32
N PRO A 15 56.93 -19.47 -58.47
CA PRO A 15 57.94 -19.29 -57.44
C PRO A 15 57.22 -18.84 -56.18
N LEU A 16 57.26 -19.74 -55.19
CA LEU A 16 56.82 -19.32 -53.86
C LEU A 16 57.77 -18.22 -53.41
N PRO A 17 57.32 -17.02 -53.09
CA PRO A 17 58.19 -16.06 -52.43
C PRO A 17 58.72 -16.72 -51.16
N ASP A 18 60.07 -16.57 -50.97
CA ASP A 18 60.66 -16.98 -49.68
C ASP A 18 59.79 -16.52 -48.56
N ALA A 19 59.51 -17.45 -47.58
CA ALA A 19 58.69 -17.09 -46.45
C ALA A 19 59.36 -15.88 -45.78
N PRO A 20 58.67 -14.72 -45.64
CA PRO A 20 59.34 -13.57 -45.05
C PRO A 20 59.84 -13.95 -43.68
N ASP A 21 61.08 -13.59 -43.36
CA ASP A 21 61.63 -13.75 -42.03
C ASP A 21 60.60 -13.13 -41.05
N SER A 22 59.92 -14.01 -40.30
CA SER A 22 58.91 -13.58 -39.36
C SER A 22 59.56 -13.50 -37.98
N ILE A 23 59.46 -12.34 -37.38
CA ILE A 23 59.99 -12.06 -36.04
C ILE A 23 58.86 -12.17 -35.04
N ALA A 24 59.12 -12.80 -33.84
CA ALA A 24 58.16 -12.80 -32.74
C ALA A 24 57.98 -11.36 -32.24
N ALA A 25 56.73 -10.89 -32.18
CA ALA A 25 56.40 -9.50 -31.82
C ALA A 25 56.50 -9.18 -30.32
N GLY A 26 56.93 -10.12 -29.49
CA GLY A 26 56.93 -9.95 -28.02
C GLY A 26 55.51 -10.05 -27.39
N LYS A 27 55.46 -9.88 -26.08
CA LYS A 27 54.19 -9.96 -25.31
C LYS A 27 53.42 -8.66 -25.41
N PRO A 28 52.15 -8.67 -25.85
CA PRO A 28 51.34 -7.44 -25.98
C PRO A 28 50.80 -6.96 -24.62
N THR A 29 50.55 -5.67 -24.53
CA THR A 29 49.75 -5.08 -23.45
C THR A 29 48.31 -4.87 -23.98
N ALA A 30 47.34 -5.33 -23.19
CA ALA A 30 45.93 -5.19 -23.55
C ALA A 30 45.33 -3.87 -23.02
N TYR A 31 44.59 -3.18 -23.83
CA TYR A 31 43.83 -1.97 -23.52
C TYR A 31 42.37 -2.19 -23.88
N LEU A 32 41.48 -1.92 -22.93
CA LEU A 32 40.04 -1.95 -23.13
C LEU A 32 39.50 -0.53 -23.01
N THR A 33 39.01 0.04 -24.13
CA THR A 33 38.43 1.38 -24.13
C THR A 33 36.94 1.30 -24.21
N LEU A 34 36.24 1.86 -23.19
CA LEU A 34 34.79 1.98 -23.15
C LEU A 34 34.39 3.27 -23.86
N THR A 35 33.47 3.20 -24.83
CA THR A 35 33.05 4.32 -25.69
C THR A 35 31.60 4.14 -26.12
N ALA A 36 31.02 5.14 -26.76
CA ALA A 36 29.71 5.03 -27.42
C ALA A 36 29.89 4.90 -28.93
N ARG A 37 29.06 4.08 -29.59
CA ARG A 37 28.99 3.98 -31.05
C ARG A 37 27.57 3.99 -31.56
N GLN A 38 27.44 4.54 -32.77
CA GLN A 38 26.20 4.53 -33.52
C GLN A 38 26.09 3.28 -34.37
N PHE A 39 24.99 2.57 -34.22
CA PHE A 39 24.65 1.39 -35.01
C PHE A 39 23.39 1.67 -35.82
N ARG A 40 23.35 1.19 -37.05
CA ARG A 40 22.18 1.30 -37.92
C ARG A 40 21.28 0.08 -37.72
N SER A 41 20.03 0.29 -37.31
CA SER A 41 19.04 -0.79 -37.20
C SER A 41 18.52 -1.20 -38.57
N PHE A 42 18.45 -2.52 -38.82
CA PHE A 42 17.82 -3.06 -40.03
C PHE A 42 16.29 -3.08 -39.95
N SER A 43 15.73 -3.11 -38.75
CA SER A 43 14.29 -3.27 -38.53
C SER A 43 13.51 -1.96 -38.49
N ALA A 44 14.11 -0.84 -38.14
CA ALA A 44 13.47 0.45 -37.93
C ALA A 44 13.86 1.50 -38.97
N LYS A 45 13.59 1.28 -40.27
CA LYS A 45 13.83 2.23 -41.36
C LYS A 45 15.25 2.84 -41.38
N GLY A 46 16.26 2.10 -40.87
CA GLY A 46 17.64 2.52 -40.86
C GLY A 46 17.96 3.61 -39.82
N THR A 47 17.21 3.68 -38.72
CA THR A 47 17.52 4.58 -37.60
C THR A 47 18.89 4.29 -37.01
N LEU A 48 19.61 5.34 -36.65
CA LEU A 48 20.89 5.25 -35.93
C LEU A 48 20.59 5.25 -34.43
N GLU A 49 21.10 4.23 -33.75
CA GLU A 49 21.00 4.10 -32.30
C GLU A 49 22.40 4.07 -31.69
N THR A 50 22.60 4.81 -30.60
CA THR A 50 23.87 4.88 -29.89
C THR A 50 23.90 3.82 -28.78
N HIS A 51 24.88 2.93 -28.83
CA HIS A 51 25.12 1.91 -27.82
C HIS A 51 26.50 2.07 -27.20
N ALA A 52 26.58 1.78 -25.90
CA ALA A 52 27.86 1.65 -25.23
C ALA A 52 28.56 0.36 -25.66
N ILE A 53 29.83 0.45 -25.90
CA ILE A 53 30.67 -0.66 -26.34
C ILE A 53 32.04 -0.63 -25.66
N ALA A 54 32.74 -1.76 -25.68
CA ALA A 54 34.13 -1.86 -25.30
C ALA A 54 34.97 -2.24 -26.54
N ASN A 55 36.06 -1.53 -26.76
CA ASN A 55 37.02 -1.80 -27.81
C ASN A 55 38.30 -2.38 -27.18
N LEU A 56 38.64 -3.61 -27.57
CA LEU A 56 39.88 -4.26 -27.13
C LEU A 56 41.00 -3.99 -28.13
N GLN A 57 42.15 -3.51 -27.65
CA GLN A 57 43.34 -3.30 -28.44
C GLN A 57 44.56 -3.95 -27.78
N PHE A 58 45.45 -4.52 -28.60
CA PHE A 58 46.72 -5.06 -28.17
C PHE A 58 47.84 -4.19 -28.71
N HIS A 59 48.67 -3.67 -27.79
CA HIS A 59 49.82 -2.87 -28.12
C HIS A 59 51.06 -3.73 -27.93
N TYR A 60 51.79 -3.96 -28.99
CA TYR A 60 53.01 -4.71 -29.00
C TYR A 60 54.26 -3.82 -28.74
N PRO A 61 55.32 -4.35 -28.09
CA PRO A 61 56.55 -3.57 -27.82
C PRO A 61 57.15 -2.92 -29.07
N GLU A 62 56.93 -3.53 -30.22
CA GLU A 62 57.41 -3.08 -31.54
C GLU A 62 56.68 -1.87 -32.11
N GLY A 63 55.79 -1.23 -31.32
CA GLY A 63 55.02 -0.04 -31.75
C GLY A 63 53.85 -0.34 -32.69
N VAL A 64 53.40 -1.58 -32.73
CA VAL A 64 52.26 -2.00 -33.53
C VAL A 64 51.04 -2.22 -32.61
N SER A 65 49.92 -1.65 -33.01
CA SER A 65 48.64 -1.85 -32.33
C SER A 65 47.68 -2.63 -33.21
N VAL A 66 46.99 -3.62 -32.65
CA VAL A 66 46.00 -4.44 -33.35
C VAL A 66 44.71 -4.50 -32.55
N MET A 67 43.59 -4.54 -33.24
CA MET A 67 42.30 -4.75 -32.61
C MET A 67 42.16 -6.21 -32.14
N GLY A 68 41.53 -6.39 -30.96
CA GLY A 68 41.15 -7.70 -30.48
C GLY A 68 40.08 -8.31 -31.39
N SER A 69 40.16 -9.60 -31.65
CA SER A 69 39.22 -10.34 -32.50
C SER A 69 39.03 -11.76 -31.99
N GLU A 70 37.84 -12.33 -32.14
CA GLU A 70 37.56 -13.75 -31.87
C GLU A 70 38.41 -14.69 -32.78
N ARG A 71 38.83 -14.20 -33.93
CA ARG A 71 39.63 -14.96 -34.89
C ARG A 71 40.82 -14.12 -35.37
N PRO A 72 41.80 -13.92 -34.50
CA PRO A 72 42.94 -13.07 -34.83
C PRO A 72 43.81 -13.69 -35.95
N ALA A 73 44.31 -12.85 -36.82
CA ALA A 73 45.34 -13.28 -37.76
C ALA A 73 46.65 -13.55 -37.03
N SER A 74 47.34 -14.63 -37.35
CA SER A 74 48.59 -15.02 -36.74
C SER A 74 49.78 -14.10 -37.03
N MET A 75 49.67 -13.25 -38.03
CA MET A 75 50.72 -12.35 -38.50
C MET A 75 50.20 -10.95 -38.66
N MET A 76 51.04 -9.94 -38.42
CA MET A 76 50.82 -8.52 -38.70
C MET A 76 52.00 -7.93 -39.46
N ARG A 77 51.81 -6.81 -40.18
CA ARG A 77 52.87 -6.15 -40.92
C ARG A 77 53.18 -4.80 -40.30
N ARG A 78 54.48 -4.52 -40.18
CA ARG A 78 54.99 -3.22 -39.75
C ARG A 78 55.83 -2.61 -40.86
N GLN A 79 55.67 -1.31 -41.11
CA GLN A 79 56.56 -0.56 -41.99
C GLN A 79 57.80 -0.16 -41.18
N LYS A 80 58.99 -0.72 -41.57
CA LYS A 80 60.28 -0.46 -40.89
C LYS A 80 60.92 0.81 -41.41
N SER A 81 60.79 1.06 -42.71
CA SER A 81 61.21 2.26 -43.43
C SER A 81 60.40 2.41 -44.72
N GLU A 82 60.56 3.54 -45.44
CA GLU A 82 59.83 3.79 -46.67
C GLU A 82 60.02 2.66 -47.68
N GLY A 83 58.96 1.90 -47.97
CA GLY A 83 58.98 0.74 -48.86
C GLY A 83 59.42 -0.61 -48.30
N GLN A 84 59.89 -0.67 -47.03
CA GLN A 84 60.24 -1.91 -46.35
C GLN A 84 59.22 -2.36 -45.31
N TRP A 85 58.69 -3.56 -45.48
CA TRP A 85 57.70 -4.16 -44.59
C TRP A 85 58.33 -5.36 -43.92
N GLU A 86 58.09 -5.46 -42.61
CA GLU A 86 58.47 -6.56 -41.76
C GLU A 86 57.24 -7.35 -41.30
N THR A 87 57.30 -8.67 -41.27
CA THR A 87 56.22 -9.52 -40.81
C THR A 87 56.48 -9.92 -39.38
N LEU A 88 55.56 -9.62 -38.49
CA LEU A 88 55.62 -9.95 -37.07
C LEU A 88 54.62 -11.05 -36.75
N LEU A 89 55.01 -12.04 -35.91
CA LEU A 89 54.14 -13.08 -35.38
C LEU A 89 53.52 -12.58 -34.10
N ARG A 90 52.19 -12.63 -34.05
CA ARG A 90 51.42 -12.24 -32.86
C ARG A 90 51.51 -13.30 -31.79
N ASP A 91 51.47 -12.88 -30.50
CA ASP A 91 51.34 -13.76 -29.34
C ASP A 91 49.88 -14.09 -29.10
N LEU A 92 49.35 -15.04 -29.89
CA LEU A 92 47.96 -15.46 -29.80
C LEU A 92 47.61 -16.14 -28.46
N ALA A 93 48.60 -16.66 -27.71
CA ALA A 93 48.37 -17.27 -26.42
C ALA A 93 47.94 -16.20 -25.40
N THR A 94 48.73 -15.12 -25.29
CA THR A 94 48.38 -13.98 -24.40
C THR A 94 47.08 -13.29 -24.84
N GLU A 95 46.85 -13.12 -26.13
CA GLU A 95 45.62 -12.53 -26.64
C GLU A 95 44.37 -13.38 -26.30
N SER A 96 44.51 -14.73 -26.37
CA SER A 96 43.41 -15.64 -26.01
C SER A 96 43.12 -15.65 -24.51
N GLU A 97 44.14 -15.50 -23.66
CA GLU A 97 43.95 -15.38 -22.18
C GLU A 97 43.18 -14.11 -21.83
N VAL A 98 43.52 -12.99 -22.46
CA VAL A 98 42.79 -11.72 -22.30
C VAL A 98 41.33 -11.85 -22.75
N TRP A 99 41.12 -12.49 -23.91
CA TRP A 99 39.80 -12.73 -24.45
C TRP A 99 38.95 -13.61 -23.50
N ALA A 100 39.53 -14.67 -22.97
CA ALA A 100 38.87 -15.54 -22.00
C ALA A 100 38.51 -14.80 -20.72
N SER A 101 39.34 -13.87 -20.25
CA SER A 101 39.04 -13.03 -19.07
C SER A 101 37.84 -12.13 -19.33
N LEU A 102 37.72 -11.52 -20.53
CA LEU A 102 36.55 -10.71 -20.89
C LEU A 102 35.28 -11.55 -21.02
N GLN A 103 35.39 -12.76 -21.63
CA GLN A 103 34.24 -13.67 -21.71
C GLN A 103 33.78 -14.14 -20.32
N ALA A 104 34.70 -14.39 -19.38
CA ALA A 104 34.35 -14.75 -18.00
C ALA A 104 33.58 -13.63 -17.28
N LEU A 105 33.82 -12.36 -17.63
CA LEU A 105 33.06 -11.21 -17.17
C LEU A 105 31.78 -10.97 -18.00
N GLY A 106 31.43 -11.88 -18.90
CA GLY A 106 30.20 -11.83 -19.68
C GLY A 106 30.26 -10.92 -20.91
N PHE A 107 31.45 -10.54 -21.41
CA PHE A 107 31.54 -9.80 -22.66
C PHE A 107 31.36 -10.72 -23.86
N GLU A 108 30.59 -10.25 -24.83
CA GLU A 108 30.30 -10.91 -26.10
C GLU A 108 30.50 -9.95 -27.26
N SER A 109 30.70 -10.49 -28.47
CA SER A 109 30.72 -9.66 -29.66
C SER A 109 29.36 -8.96 -29.90
N TYR A 110 29.39 -7.70 -30.38
CA TYR A 110 28.17 -6.96 -30.69
C TYR A 110 27.26 -7.70 -31.67
N ARG A 111 27.83 -8.49 -32.58
CA ARG A 111 27.08 -9.28 -33.57
C ARG A 111 26.19 -10.34 -32.91
N GLN A 112 26.63 -10.90 -31.81
CA GLN A 112 25.82 -11.86 -31.02
C GLN A 112 24.70 -11.16 -30.26
N ARG A 113 24.99 -9.94 -29.77
CA ARG A 113 24.05 -9.16 -28.95
C ARG A 113 23.03 -8.36 -29.74
N LEU A 114 23.44 -7.80 -30.89
CA LEU A 114 22.63 -6.93 -31.74
C LEU A 114 22.56 -7.49 -33.17
N PRO A 115 21.98 -8.67 -33.40
CA PRO A 115 21.98 -9.30 -34.74
C PRO A 115 21.21 -8.52 -35.79
N GLY A 116 20.39 -7.55 -35.40
CA GLY A 116 19.62 -6.67 -36.30
C GLY A 116 20.28 -5.32 -36.60
N TYR A 117 21.56 -5.14 -36.26
CA TYR A 117 22.27 -3.88 -36.44
C TYR A 117 23.57 -4.07 -37.25
N GLN A 118 23.95 -3.02 -37.94
CA GLN A 118 25.22 -2.95 -38.64
C GLN A 118 26.04 -1.79 -38.08
N ALA A 119 27.28 -2.06 -37.66
CA ALA A 119 28.25 -1.02 -37.36
C ALA A 119 28.83 -0.48 -38.68
N ALA A 120 29.04 0.84 -38.76
CA ALA A 120 29.57 1.49 -39.93
C ALA A 120 31.03 1.10 -40.22
N GLU A 121 31.82 0.74 -39.20
CA GLU A 121 33.18 0.25 -39.24
C GLU A 121 33.46 -0.63 -38.02
N LEU A 122 34.17 -1.77 -38.24
CA LEU A 122 34.78 -2.65 -37.25
C LEU A 122 33.93 -3.79 -36.66
N ASP A 123 34.45 -4.98 -36.85
CA ASP A 123 33.85 -6.25 -36.47
C ASP A 123 34.07 -6.66 -34.98
N ASP A 124 34.79 -5.87 -34.18
CA ASP A 124 35.38 -6.31 -32.92
C ASP A 124 34.95 -5.49 -31.69
N CYS A 125 33.75 -4.89 -31.76
CA CYS A 125 33.13 -4.26 -30.59
C CYS A 125 32.58 -5.31 -29.62
N LEU A 126 32.86 -5.12 -28.33
CA LEU A 126 32.39 -5.99 -27.25
C LEU A 126 31.28 -5.30 -26.45
N MET A 127 30.35 -6.09 -25.98
CA MET A 127 29.28 -5.63 -25.14
C MET A 127 29.08 -6.67 -23.99
N PRO A 128 28.73 -6.24 -22.79
CA PRO A 128 28.37 -7.20 -21.75
C PRO A 128 27.12 -7.99 -22.17
N SER A 129 26.98 -9.21 -21.70
CA SER A 129 25.84 -10.09 -21.97
C SER A 129 24.50 -9.46 -21.55
N ARG A 130 24.51 -8.58 -20.55
CA ARG A 130 23.48 -7.58 -20.30
C ARG A 130 23.97 -6.22 -20.76
N SER A 131 23.56 -5.80 -21.93
CA SER A 131 23.99 -4.54 -22.55
C SER A 131 23.18 -3.31 -22.09
N ASP A 132 22.30 -3.49 -21.13
CA ASP A 132 21.57 -2.41 -20.45
C ASP A 132 22.43 -1.72 -19.37
N ALA A 133 21.85 -0.72 -18.73
CA ALA A 133 22.52 0.02 -17.67
C ALA A 133 22.99 -0.90 -16.51
N GLU A 134 22.24 -1.96 -16.20
CA GLU A 134 22.56 -2.91 -15.14
C GLU A 134 23.81 -3.73 -15.45
N GLY A 135 23.93 -4.22 -16.68
CA GLY A 135 25.12 -4.99 -17.11
C GLY A 135 26.39 -4.15 -17.14
N TRP A 136 26.32 -2.92 -17.66
CA TRP A 136 27.44 -2.00 -17.63
C TRP A 136 27.83 -1.59 -16.22
N MET A 137 26.87 -1.45 -15.34
CA MET A 137 27.13 -1.10 -13.95
C MET A 137 27.82 -2.21 -13.18
N SER A 138 27.35 -3.45 -13.32
CA SER A 138 28.02 -4.60 -12.73
C SER A 138 29.49 -4.71 -13.16
N PHE A 139 29.74 -4.39 -14.43
CA PHE A 139 31.11 -4.34 -14.95
C PHE A 139 31.91 -3.17 -14.36
N LEU A 140 31.36 -1.97 -14.29
CA LEU A 140 32.04 -0.79 -13.73
C LEU A 140 32.34 -0.93 -12.24
N ASP A 141 31.47 -1.63 -11.49
CA ASP A 141 31.60 -1.81 -10.03
C ASP A 141 32.64 -2.87 -9.66
N THR A 142 32.64 -4.01 -10.34
CA THR A 142 33.48 -5.15 -9.98
C THR A 142 34.38 -5.65 -11.10
N GLY A 143 33.99 -5.46 -12.35
CA GLY A 143 34.70 -6.00 -13.50
C GLY A 143 35.96 -5.20 -13.85
N MET A 144 35.98 -3.89 -13.62
CA MET A 144 37.16 -3.05 -13.88
C MET A 144 38.34 -3.48 -13.02
N ASP A 145 38.13 -3.63 -11.72
CA ASP A 145 39.18 -4.07 -10.78
C ASP A 145 39.73 -5.46 -11.15
N ALA A 146 38.84 -6.36 -11.57
CA ALA A 146 39.25 -7.71 -11.99
C ALA A 146 40.13 -7.69 -13.25
N LEU A 147 39.84 -6.80 -14.22
CA LEU A 147 40.65 -6.63 -15.43
C LEU A 147 42.00 -5.97 -15.14
N GLU A 148 42.03 -4.95 -14.28
CA GLU A 148 43.26 -4.28 -13.87
C GLU A 148 44.21 -5.26 -13.14
N GLN A 149 43.65 -6.11 -12.26
CA GLN A 149 44.41 -7.18 -11.60
C GLN A 149 44.95 -8.22 -12.62
N ALA A 150 44.23 -8.45 -13.71
CA ALA A 150 44.67 -9.29 -14.83
C ALA A 150 45.69 -8.59 -15.74
N GLY A 151 46.06 -7.34 -15.47
CA GLY A 151 47.03 -6.57 -16.27
C GLY A 151 46.42 -5.95 -17.55
N ILE A 152 45.10 -5.81 -17.61
CA ILE A 152 44.38 -5.17 -18.75
C ILE A 152 44.07 -3.75 -18.34
N ALA A 153 44.58 -2.76 -19.06
CA ALA A 153 44.30 -1.36 -18.79
C ALA A 153 42.92 -0.98 -19.34
N VAL A 154 42.04 -0.48 -18.45
CA VAL A 154 40.70 -0.02 -18.82
C VAL A 154 40.65 1.50 -18.84
N THR A 155 40.12 2.08 -19.92
CA THR A 155 39.96 3.52 -20.11
C THR A 155 38.54 3.86 -20.51
N LEU A 156 38.00 4.94 -19.93
CA LEU A 156 36.67 5.47 -20.28
C LEU A 156 36.87 6.66 -21.25
N ALA A 157 36.29 6.57 -22.44
CA ALA A 157 36.25 7.68 -23.35
C ALA A 157 35.21 8.73 -22.93
N GLU A 158 35.39 9.98 -23.33
CA GLU A 158 34.46 11.07 -22.97
C GLU A 158 33.02 10.85 -23.47
N ASP A 159 32.84 10.06 -24.50
CA ASP A 159 31.54 9.73 -25.08
C ASP A 159 30.90 8.49 -24.47
N PHE A 160 31.56 7.80 -23.53
CA PHE A 160 30.97 6.65 -22.85
C PHE A 160 29.76 7.08 -22.00
N PRO A 161 28.56 6.49 -22.22
CA PRO A 161 27.34 7.05 -21.68
C PRO A 161 27.11 6.74 -20.19
N PHE A 162 27.85 5.80 -19.58
CA PHE A 162 27.60 5.36 -18.22
C PHE A 162 28.74 5.74 -17.28
N HIS A 163 28.43 6.61 -16.32
CA HIS A 163 29.35 6.94 -15.24
C HIS A 163 28.71 6.53 -13.91
N LEU A 164 29.42 5.69 -13.14
CA LEU A 164 29.03 5.42 -11.75
C LEU A 164 29.20 6.70 -10.93
N THR A 165 28.13 7.10 -10.28
CA THR A 165 28.13 8.28 -9.43
C THR A 165 27.82 7.83 -8.00
N ALA A 166 28.69 8.17 -7.05
CA ALA A 166 28.42 7.93 -5.64
C ALA A 166 27.45 8.98 -5.09
N ALA A 167 26.60 8.57 -4.17
CA ALA A 167 25.77 9.49 -3.41
C ALA A 167 26.57 10.01 -2.23
N ASP A 168 26.69 11.33 -2.10
CA ASP A 168 27.31 11.92 -0.92
C ASP A 168 26.34 11.90 0.27
N GLU A 169 25.12 12.35 0.04
CA GLU A 169 24.04 12.37 1.03
C GLU A 169 22.70 12.01 0.40
N TRP A 170 21.81 11.49 1.20
CA TRP A 170 20.46 11.14 0.81
C TRP A 170 19.45 12.10 1.43
N PHE A 171 18.57 12.68 0.66
CA PHE A 171 17.61 13.65 1.19
C PHE A 171 16.15 13.23 1.02
N VAL A 172 15.33 13.71 1.95
CA VAL A 172 13.87 13.80 1.83
C VAL A 172 13.52 15.28 1.77
N GLY A 173 12.91 15.70 0.68
CA GLY A 173 12.44 17.05 0.44
C GLY A 173 10.93 17.16 0.57
N VAL A 174 10.44 18.19 1.28
CA VAL A 174 9.00 18.45 1.45
C VAL A 174 8.76 19.93 1.27
N GLU A 175 8.21 20.32 0.12
CA GLU A 175 7.99 21.72 -0.24
C GLU A 175 6.48 22.03 -0.24
N GLU A 176 6.09 23.21 0.24
CA GLU A 176 4.69 23.63 0.25
C GLU A 176 4.17 23.83 -1.17
N ALA A 177 3.09 23.11 -1.53
CA ALA A 177 2.43 23.19 -2.84
C ALA A 177 1.04 23.83 -2.77
N GLY A 178 0.66 24.42 -1.63
CA GLY A 178 -0.63 25.06 -1.36
C GLY A 178 -0.97 25.02 0.13
N SER A 179 -2.18 25.41 0.51
CA SER A 179 -2.56 25.57 1.93
C SER A 179 -2.49 24.28 2.76
N ASP A 180 -2.66 23.10 2.15
CA ASP A 180 -2.71 21.80 2.85
C ASP A 180 -1.96 20.69 2.12
N TRP A 181 -1.22 21.03 1.05
CA TRP A 181 -0.50 20.09 0.20
C TRP A 181 0.98 20.39 0.16
N PHE A 182 1.76 19.33 0.10
CA PHE A 182 3.22 19.38 0.04
C PHE A 182 3.68 18.45 -1.09
N ASP A 183 4.61 18.91 -1.91
CA ASP A 183 5.29 18.07 -2.88
C ASP A 183 6.42 17.31 -2.19
N LEU A 184 6.45 15.97 -2.39
CA LEU A 184 7.49 15.09 -1.86
C LEU A 184 8.58 14.90 -2.91
N ASP A 185 9.82 15.13 -2.51
CA ASP A 185 10.99 14.81 -3.32
C ASP A 185 11.92 13.88 -2.53
N LEU A 186 12.44 12.87 -3.21
CA LEU A 186 13.37 11.89 -2.67
C LEU A 186 14.58 11.85 -3.58
N GLY A 187 15.79 11.97 -3.04
CA GLY A 187 16.94 12.05 -3.90
C GLY A 187 18.28 11.98 -3.20
N VAL A 188 19.30 12.40 -3.94
CA VAL A 188 20.68 12.37 -3.51
C VAL A 188 21.37 13.70 -3.79
N MET A 189 22.38 14.01 -2.97
CA MET A 189 23.37 15.03 -3.27
C MET A 189 24.55 14.37 -4.00
N VAL A 190 24.94 14.95 -5.11
CA VAL A 190 26.13 14.57 -5.88
C VAL A 190 27.01 15.82 -5.99
N GLY A 191 28.05 15.90 -5.18
CA GLY A 191 28.77 17.15 -4.97
C GLY A 191 27.86 18.23 -4.40
N SER A 192 27.69 19.32 -5.12
CA SER A 192 26.78 20.42 -4.78
C SER A 192 25.41 20.33 -5.48
N GLU A 193 25.18 19.31 -6.32
CA GLU A 193 23.96 19.17 -7.10
C GLU A 193 22.93 18.32 -6.34
N ARG A 194 21.69 18.82 -6.25
CA ARG A 194 20.53 18.06 -5.76
C ARG A 194 19.90 17.30 -6.92
N VAL A 195 19.91 15.98 -6.84
CA VAL A 195 19.36 15.09 -7.89
C VAL A 195 18.14 14.35 -7.36
N SER A 196 16.97 14.63 -7.94
CA SER A 196 15.72 13.93 -7.61
C SER A 196 15.70 12.53 -8.22
N LEU A 197 15.36 11.53 -7.39
CA LEU A 197 15.14 10.15 -7.83
C LEU A 197 13.67 9.84 -8.14
N VAL A 198 12.75 10.77 -7.86
CA VAL A 198 11.32 10.57 -8.11
C VAL A 198 11.03 10.32 -9.59
N PRO A 199 11.49 11.13 -10.56
CA PRO A 199 11.21 10.89 -11.98
C PRO A 199 11.77 9.56 -12.52
N PRO A 200 13.03 9.16 -12.26
CA PRO A 200 13.54 7.88 -12.72
C PRO A 200 12.84 6.68 -12.06
N LEU A 201 12.49 6.76 -10.78
CA LEU A 201 11.76 5.70 -10.09
C LEU A 201 10.34 5.52 -10.64
N LEU A 202 9.64 6.61 -10.93
CA LEU A 202 8.31 6.55 -11.57
C LEU A 202 8.39 5.94 -12.97
N ARG A 203 9.41 6.28 -13.75
CA ARG A 203 9.66 5.69 -15.07
C ARG A 203 9.83 4.17 -14.95
N LEU A 204 10.71 3.71 -14.05
CA LEU A 204 10.95 2.28 -13.82
C LEU A 204 9.68 1.53 -13.39
N LEU A 205 8.85 2.13 -12.55
CA LEU A 205 7.58 1.55 -12.12
C LEU A 205 6.57 1.41 -13.27
N HIS A 206 6.59 2.33 -14.24
CA HIS A 206 5.74 2.26 -15.44
C HIS A 206 6.26 1.24 -16.46
N GLU A 207 7.56 1.26 -16.74
CA GLU A 207 8.19 0.39 -17.75
C GLU A 207 8.30 -1.06 -17.29
N GLN A 208 8.48 -1.28 -15.98
CA GLN A 208 8.68 -2.60 -15.38
C GLN A 208 7.63 -2.90 -14.30
N PRO A 209 6.46 -3.45 -14.66
CA PRO A 209 5.38 -3.71 -13.69
C PRO A 209 5.75 -4.63 -12.51
N LYS A 210 6.82 -5.42 -12.66
CA LYS A 210 7.35 -6.31 -11.61
C LYS A 210 8.47 -5.68 -10.78
N PHE A 211 8.91 -4.45 -11.08
CA PHE A 211 10.04 -3.80 -10.42
C PHE A 211 9.91 -3.80 -8.89
N LEU A 212 8.75 -3.43 -8.37
CA LEU A 212 8.50 -3.47 -6.91
C LEU A 212 8.66 -4.88 -6.31
N ALA A 213 8.21 -5.91 -7.01
CA ALA A 213 8.37 -7.29 -6.55
C ALA A 213 9.84 -7.75 -6.60
N THR A 214 10.57 -7.33 -7.62
CA THR A 214 12.02 -7.58 -7.75
C THR A 214 12.78 -6.92 -6.60
N VAL A 215 12.53 -5.62 -6.33
CA VAL A 215 13.18 -4.88 -5.23
C VAL A 215 12.92 -5.56 -3.89
N ARG A 216 11.69 -6.02 -3.63
CA ARG A 216 11.32 -6.69 -2.38
C ARG A 216 12.04 -8.03 -2.17
N ALA A 217 12.37 -8.73 -3.24
CA ALA A 217 13.04 -10.04 -3.17
C ALA A 217 14.55 -9.95 -2.94
N LEU A 218 15.16 -8.79 -3.11
CA LEU A 218 16.59 -8.56 -2.92
C LEU A 218 16.93 -8.37 -1.43
N GLU A 219 18.16 -8.63 -1.06
CA GLU A 219 18.74 -8.25 0.24
C GLU A 219 18.88 -6.73 0.33
N ASP A 220 18.88 -6.16 1.55
CA ASP A 220 18.80 -4.70 1.74
C ASP A 220 20.06 -3.95 1.29
N ASP A 221 21.20 -4.62 1.28
CA ASP A 221 22.50 -4.12 0.82
C ASP A 221 22.72 -4.26 -0.70
N ALA A 222 21.87 -5.04 -1.38
CA ALA A 222 21.95 -5.20 -2.83
C ALA A 222 21.78 -3.85 -3.55
N ALA A 223 22.73 -3.49 -4.40
CA ALA A 223 22.71 -2.25 -5.16
C ALA A 223 21.82 -2.39 -6.42
N ILE A 224 20.89 -1.46 -6.59
CA ILE A 224 20.04 -1.38 -7.78
C ILE A 224 20.44 -0.16 -8.59
N PRO A 225 20.82 -0.34 -9.87
CA PRO A 225 21.21 0.75 -10.72
C PRO A 225 20.02 1.63 -11.12
N ILE A 226 20.10 2.90 -10.81
CA ILE A 226 19.13 3.90 -11.22
C ILE A 226 19.80 4.91 -12.14
N ALA A 227 19.38 4.96 -13.39
CA ALA A 227 19.84 6.00 -14.31
C ALA A 227 19.20 7.34 -13.90
N ILE A 228 19.99 8.24 -13.34
CA ILE A 228 19.53 9.56 -12.91
C ILE A 228 19.45 10.55 -14.09
N ASP A 229 20.27 10.37 -15.09
CA ASP A 229 20.20 11.07 -16.39
C ASP A 229 20.76 10.18 -17.52
N ALA A 230 21.05 10.78 -18.68
CA ALA A 230 21.56 10.06 -19.84
C ALA A 230 22.99 9.49 -19.66
N ARG A 231 23.75 9.95 -18.65
CA ARG A 231 25.16 9.61 -18.46
C ARG A 231 25.50 9.08 -17.07
N ARG A 232 24.68 9.38 -16.07
CA ARG A 232 24.98 9.04 -14.67
C ARG A 232 24.07 7.93 -14.17
N ILE A 233 24.67 6.90 -13.60
CA ILE A 233 23.99 5.79 -12.93
C ILE A 233 24.35 5.81 -11.45
N LEU A 234 23.34 5.73 -10.60
CA LEU A 234 23.48 5.70 -9.17
C LEU A 234 23.14 4.30 -8.65
N PRO A 235 24.05 3.63 -7.91
CA PRO A 235 23.73 2.41 -7.18
C PRO A 235 22.92 2.75 -5.93
N VAL A 236 21.65 2.38 -5.92
CA VAL A 236 20.75 2.62 -4.79
C VAL A 236 20.54 1.33 -4.00
N PRO A 237 20.82 1.31 -2.68
CA PRO A 237 20.58 0.12 -1.86
C PRO A 237 19.11 -0.30 -1.86
N ALA A 238 18.84 -1.59 -2.04
CA ALA A 238 17.48 -2.13 -2.12
C ALA A 238 16.66 -1.82 -0.86
N GLY A 239 17.26 -1.84 0.33
CA GLY A 239 16.60 -1.47 1.59
C GLY A 239 16.04 -0.06 1.57
N ARG A 240 16.76 0.92 0.99
CA ARG A 240 16.28 2.28 0.83
C ARG A 240 15.16 2.40 -0.18
N LEU A 241 15.26 1.68 -1.31
CA LEU A 241 14.17 1.64 -2.29
C LEU A 241 12.91 0.99 -1.73
N LYS A 242 13.04 -0.07 -0.93
CA LYS A 242 11.90 -0.69 -0.23
C LYS A 242 11.17 0.33 0.66
N ALA A 243 11.92 1.14 1.40
CA ALA A 243 11.36 2.17 2.26
C ALA A 243 10.70 3.32 1.49
N TRP A 244 11.25 3.72 0.34
CA TRP A 244 10.80 4.88 -0.42
C TRP A 244 9.73 4.59 -1.47
N LEU A 245 9.78 3.41 -2.13
CA LEU A 245 8.86 3.10 -3.24
C LEU A 245 7.40 2.98 -2.81
N LEU A 246 7.12 2.41 -1.63
CA LEU A 246 5.74 2.25 -1.16
C LEU A 246 5.08 3.60 -0.84
N PRO A 247 5.68 4.47 -0.01
CA PRO A 247 5.14 5.81 0.21
C PRO A 247 4.97 6.61 -1.09
N LEU A 248 5.94 6.50 -2.00
CA LEU A 248 5.89 7.18 -3.29
C LEU A 248 4.67 6.76 -4.11
N LEU A 249 4.38 5.44 -4.19
CA LEU A 249 3.19 4.92 -4.88
C LEU A 249 1.87 5.30 -4.20
N GLU A 250 1.87 5.42 -2.88
CA GLU A 250 0.70 5.82 -2.10
C GLU A 250 0.32 7.29 -2.29
N PHE A 251 1.33 8.15 -2.40
CA PHE A 251 1.15 9.60 -2.51
C PHE A 251 1.10 10.10 -3.95
N LEU A 252 1.17 9.19 -4.92
CA LEU A 252 1.14 9.55 -6.32
C LEU A 252 -0.24 10.08 -6.71
N ASP A 253 -0.30 11.36 -7.07
CA ASP A 253 -1.46 12.03 -7.64
C ASP A 253 -1.06 12.65 -8.98
N ASP A 254 -1.65 12.16 -10.08
CA ASP A 254 -1.37 12.59 -11.46
C ASP A 254 0.15 12.72 -11.76
N ASP A 255 0.90 11.63 -11.51
CA ASP A 255 2.35 11.49 -11.71
C ASP A 255 3.24 12.42 -10.85
N ARG A 256 2.69 13.02 -9.80
CA ARG A 256 3.45 13.76 -8.79
C ARG A 256 3.17 13.21 -7.39
N PRO A 257 4.20 12.94 -6.60
CA PRO A 257 4.00 12.52 -5.22
C PRO A 257 3.64 13.72 -4.36
N ARG A 258 2.38 13.76 -3.90
CA ARG A 258 1.84 14.82 -3.05
C ARG A 258 1.42 14.30 -1.70
N LEU A 259 1.75 15.06 -0.68
CA LEU A 259 1.41 14.79 0.70
C LEU A 259 0.38 15.80 1.19
N ALA A 260 -0.68 15.34 1.81
CA ALA A 260 -1.50 16.20 2.65
C ALA A 260 -0.97 16.17 4.10
N ARG A 261 -1.36 17.13 4.91
CA ARG A 261 -0.93 17.25 6.31
C ARG A 261 -1.13 15.97 7.13
N HIS A 262 -2.19 15.23 6.88
CA HIS A 262 -2.48 13.95 7.54
C HIS A 262 -1.56 12.79 7.12
N HIS A 263 -0.76 12.97 6.08
CA HIS A 263 0.26 11.99 5.69
C HIS A 263 1.57 12.15 6.48
N ALA A 264 1.68 13.15 7.36
CA ALA A 264 2.91 13.45 8.09
C ALA A 264 3.50 12.22 8.81
N SER A 265 2.65 11.34 9.37
CA SER A 265 3.11 10.11 10.03
C SER A 265 3.95 9.19 9.14
N ALA A 266 3.75 9.21 7.82
CA ALA A 266 4.52 8.39 6.88
C ALA A 266 5.93 8.96 6.61
N LEU A 267 6.17 10.24 6.91
CA LEU A 267 7.46 10.88 6.70
C LEU A 267 8.54 10.36 7.65
N VAL A 268 8.17 9.88 8.83
CA VAL A 268 9.14 9.33 9.80
C VAL A 268 9.91 8.17 9.20
N GLY A 269 9.22 7.20 8.58
CA GLY A 269 9.88 6.07 7.93
C GLY A 269 10.72 6.47 6.71
N LEU A 270 10.41 7.58 6.04
CA LEU A 270 11.25 8.11 4.97
C LEU A 270 12.50 8.79 5.52
N GLU A 271 12.37 9.54 6.62
CA GLU A 271 13.48 10.24 7.28
C GLU A 271 14.52 9.27 7.83
N GLU A 272 14.14 8.11 8.36
CA GLU A 272 15.07 7.08 8.87
C GLU A 272 16.07 6.58 7.80
N HIS A 273 15.70 6.67 6.52
CA HIS A 273 16.52 6.27 5.38
C HIS A 273 17.18 7.45 4.64
N ALA A 274 17.11 8.65 5.18
CA ALA A 274 17.74 9.85 4.64
C ALA A 274 18.78 10.41 5.64
N THR A 275 19.80 11.07 5.11
CA THR A 275 20.80 11.77 5.92
C THR A 275 20.45 13.25 6.08
N GLN A 276 19.66 13.81 5.18
CA GLN A 276 19.28 15.20 5.16
C GLN A 276 17.77 15.40 5.00
N TRP A 277 17.22 16.32 5.79
CA TRP A 277 15.86 16.82 5.63
C TRP A 277 15.87 18.20 4.99
N ILE A 278 15.04 18.40 3.95
CA ILE A 278 14.92 19.68 3.24
C ILE A 278 13.45 20.08 3.22
N GLY A 279 13.10 21.24 3.77
CA GLY A 279 11.75 21.81 3.68
C GLY A 279 11.05 22.02 5.01
N SER A 280 9.72 21.82 5.05
CA SER A 280 8.87 22.22 6.17
C SER A 280 9.21 21.54 7.50
N ASP A 281 9.78 22.32 8.44
CA ASP A 281 10.01 21.87 9.81
C ASP A 281 8.70 21.65 10.59
N GLU A 282 7.63 22.39 10.24
CA GLU A 282 6.31 22.21 10.86
C GLU A 282 5.75 20.80 10.58
N LEU A 283 5.83 20.35 9.33
CA LEU A 283 5.36 19.02 8.95
C LEU A 283 6.23 17.92 9.56
N ARG A 284 7.55 18.13 9.63
CA ARG A 284 8.48 17.23 10.31
C ARG A 284 8.18 17.09 11.80
N MET A 285 7.92 18.21 12.49
CA MET A 285 7.54 18.19 13.89
C MET A 285 6.19 17.50 14.11
N LEU A 286 5.22 17.73 13.22
CA LEU A 286 3.93 17.04 13.25
C LEU A 286 4.12 15.53 13.07
N ALA A 287 4.98 15.09 12.15
CA ALA A 287 5.30 13.69 11.94
C ALA A 287 5.78 13.00 13.22
N LYS A 288 6.73 13.63 13.94
CA LYS A 288 7.24 13.13 15.22
C LYS A 288 6.17 13.08 16.31
N LYS A 289 5.36 14.14 16.43
CA LYS A 289 4.26 14.18 17.40
C LYS A 289 3.19 13.13 17.15
N LEU A 290 2.94 12.78 15.88
CA LEU A 290 2.00 11.71 15.53
C LEU A 290 2.53 10.31 15.84
N GLN A 291 3.85 10.12 15.83
CA GLN A 291 4.48 8.83 16.10
C GLN A 291 4.37 8.41 17.56
N ASP A 292 4.68 9.32 18.47
CA ASP A 292 4.79 9.05 19.91
C ASP A 292 3.72 9.74 20.79
N PHE A 293 2.80 10.48 20.15
CA PHE A 293 1.79 11.29 20.85
C PHE A 293 2.38 12.31 21.85
N SER A 294 3.65 12.68 21.67
CA SER A 294 4.39 13.57 22.59
C SER A 294 3.84 15.00 22.68
N GLY A 295 2.84 15.32 21.88
CA GLY A 295 2.21 16.66 21.87
C GLY A 295 0.83 16.74 22.54
N MET A 296 0.30 15.64 23.11
CA MET A 296 -0.99 15.71 23.79
C MET A 296 -0.88 16.45 25.13
N THR A 297 -1.42 17.66 25.17
CA THR A 297 -1.51 18.44 26.40
C THR A 297 -2.77 18.10 27.19
N HIS A 298 -2.69 18.16 28.50
CA HIS A 298 -3.87 18.01 29.33
C HIS A 298 -4.83 19.19 29.13
N GLN A 299 -6.03 18.92 28.65
CA GLN A 299 -7.08 19.91 28.41
C GLN A 299 -8.26 19.59 29.32
N PRO A 300 -8.46 20.32 30.44
CA PRO A 300 -9.60 20.07 31.30
C PRO A 300 -10.92 20.37 30.55
N PRO A 301 -12.04 19.72 30.89
CA PRO A 301 -13.35 20.15 30.42
C PRO A 301 -13.60 21.62 30.76
N ALA A 302 -14.34 22.32 29.91
CA ALA A 302 -14.68 23.72 30.16
C ALA A 302 -15.54 23.89 31.41
N ALA A 303 -15.50 25.07 32.02
CA ALA A 303 -16.38 25.42 33.09
C ALA A 303 -17.85 25.28 32.64
N GLY A 304 -18.72 24.72 33.49
CA GLY A 304 -20.13 24.40 33.14
C GLY A 304 -20.34 22.98 32.59
N PHE A 305 -19.28 22.18 32.41
CA PHE A 305 -19.43 20.76 32.10
C PHE A 305 -19.86 20.01 33.39
N MET A 306 -21.04 19.39 33.34
CA MET A 306 -21.79 18.94 34.55
C MET A 306 -21.36 17.56 35.10
N THR A 307 -20.20 17.05 34.70
CA THR A 307 -19.68 15.78 35.25
C THR A 307 -18.14 15.75 35.22
N THR A 308 -17.56 14.83 36.01
CA THR A 308 -16.13 14.59 36.01
C THR A 308 -15.81 13.44 35.07
N LEU A 309 -14.88 13.70 34.11
CA LEU A 309 -14.41 12.65 33.23
C LEU A 309 -13.55 11.63 33.97
N ARG A 310 -13.76 10.36 33.70
CA ARG A 310 -12.86 9.30 34.18
C ARG A 310 -11.46 9.48 33.55
N PRO A 311 -10.37 8.99 34.15
CA PRO A 311 -9.02 9.20 33.65
C PRO A 311 -8.87 8.85 32.15
N TYR A 312 -9.42 7.72 31.71
CA TYR A 312 -9.37 7.34 30.30
C TYR A 312 -10.21 8.26 29.41
N GLN A 313 -11.35 8.78 29.89
CA GLN A 313 -12.18 9.75 29.15
C GLN A 313 -11.45 11.09 28.98
N GLN A 314 -10.70 11.49 30.01
CA GLN A 314 -9.83 12.66 29.94
C GLN A 314 -8.74 12.50 28.86
N VAL A 315 -8.13 11.33 28.77
CA VAL A 315 -7.20 11.01 27.67
C VAL A 315 -7.90 11.11 26.29
N GLY A 316 -9.16 10.68 26.22
CA GLY A 316 -9.96 10.81 25.01
C GLY A 316 -10.22 12.27 24.62
N LEU A 317 -10.57 13.13 25.60
CA LEU A 317 -10.71 14.57 25.37
C LEU A 317 -9.40 15.21 24.90
N ASN A 318 -8.28 14.86 25.53
CA ASN A 318 -6.95 15.36 25.14
C ASN A 318 -6.63 14.96 23.69
N TRP A 319 -6.93 13.71 23.30
CA TRP A 319 -6.73 13.23 21.92
C TRP A 319 -7.64 13.94 20.93
N LEU A 320 -8.92 14.19 21.24
CA LEU A 320 -9.83 14.95 20.40
C LEU A 320 -9.33 16.41 20.19
N GLN A 321 -8.82 17.03 21.24
CA GLN A 321 -8.24 18.37 21.18
C GLN A 321 -6.94 18.39 20.35
N PHE A 322 -6.11 17.36 20.48
CA PHE A 322 -4.91 17.18 19.65
C PHE A 322 -5.28 17.07 18.16
N LEU A 323 -6.23 16.21 17.80
CA LEU A 323 -6.68 16.09 16.40
C LEU A 323 -7.19 17.43 15.86
N ARG A 324 -8.00 18.15 16.65
CA ARG A 324 -8.52 19.46 16.28
C ARG A 324 -7.40 20.49 16.06
N GLU A 325 -6.40 20.52 16.94
CA GLU A 325 -5.29 21.47 16.86
C GLU A 325 -4.52 21.34 15.54
N TYR A 326 -4.32 20.13 15.08
CA TYR A 326 -3.58 19.86 13.85
C TYR A 326 -4.45 19.71 12.60
N GLY A 327 -5.76 19.99 12.68
CA GLY A 327 -6.69 19.86 11.55
C GLY A 327 -6.89 18.41 11.10
N LEU A 328 -6.73 17.47 12.02
CA LEU A 328 -6.84 16.04 11.77
C LEU A 328 -8.21 15.51 12.17
N ALA A 329 -8.56 14.32 11.69
CA ALA A 329 -9.77 13.60 12.03
C ALA A 329 -9.44 12.22 12.61
N GLY A 330 -10.43 11.54 13.22
CA GLY A 330 -10.14 10.23 13.80
C GLY A 330 -11.37 9.40 14.13
N ILE A 331 -11.11 8.18 14.59
CA ILE A 331 -12.10 7.19 15.03
C ILE A 331 -11.95 6.98 16.52
N LEU A 332 -12.94 7.37 17.29
CA LEU A 332 -13.05 6.99 18.71
C LEU A 332 -13.74 5.62 18.79
N ALA A 333 -12.93 4.59 18.92
CA ALA A 333 -13.32 3.18 18.79
C ALA A 333 -13.43 2.46 20.15
N ASP A 334 -13.68 3.19 21.23
CA ASP A 334 -13.89 2.64 22.57
C ASP A 334 -15.03 1.64 22.60
N ASP A 335 -14.93 0.61 23.42
CA ASP A 335 -16.02 -0.34 23.65
C ASP A 335 -17.33 0.35 24.02
N MET A 336 -18.46 -0.29 23.73
CA MET A 336 -19.78 0.23 24.10
C MET A 336 -19.86 0.45 25.63
N GLY A 337 -20.41 1.61 26.03
CA GLY A 337 -20.55 1.97 27.43
C GLY A 337 -19.32 2.63 28.08
N LEU A 338 -18.23 2.86 27.34
CA LEU A 338 -17.09 3.65 27.83
C LEU A 338 -17.31 5.17 27.73
N GLY A 339 -18.49 5.62 27.31
CA GLY A 339 -18.86 7.04 27.27
C GLY A 339 -18.25 7.80 26.10
N LYS A 340 -18.32 7.25 24.88
CA LYS A 340 -17.96 7.97 23.65
C LYS A 340 -18.72 9.28 23.50
N THR A 341 -20.03 9.26 23.79
CA THR A 341 -20.91 10.44 23.73
C THR A 341 -20.44 11.52 24.71
N VAL A 342 -20.18 11.16 25.96
CA VAL A 342 -19.75 12.11 27.00
C VAL A 342 -18.40 12.76 26.66
N GLN A 343 -17.45 11.99 26.10
CA GLN A 343 -16.17 12.52 25.64
C GLN A 343 -16.36 13.52 24.48
N THR A 344 -17.25 13.18 23.54
CA THR A 344 -17.58 14.06 22.40
C THR A 344 -18.31 15.33 22.85
N LEU A 345 -19.24 15.22 23.81
CA LEU A 345 -19.91 16.38 24.39
C LEU A 345 -18.95 17.29 25.16
N ALA A 346 -18.00 16.72 25.92
CA ALA A 346 -16.95 17.49 26.59
C ALA A 346 -16.09 18.27 25.57
N HIS A 347 -15.76 17.63 24.45
CA HIS A 347 -15.02 18.28 23.35
C HIS A 347 -15.85 19.42 22.73
N LEU A 348 -17.11 19.19 22.35
CA LEU A 348 -18.00 20.20 21.77
C LEU A 348 -18.21 21.38 22.71
N HIS A 349 -18.40 21.12 24.00
CA HIS A 349 -18.57 22.15 25.02
C HIS A 349 -17.31 23.00 25.17
N LEU A 350 -16.12 22.37 25.18
CA LEU A 350 -14.85 23.08 25.22
C LEU A 350 -14.62 23.95 23.98
N GLU A 351 -15.00 23.47 22.78
CA GLU A 351 -14.92 24.22 21.53
C GLU A 351 -15.84 25.46 21.54
N LYS A 352 -17.04 25.32 22.10
CA LYS A 352 -17.98 26.43 22.26
C LYS A 352 -17.48 27.45 23.31
N ALA A 353 -17.10 26.99 24.48
CA ALA A 353 -16.63 27.84 25.58
C ALA A 353 -15.38 28.62 25.22
N SER A 354 -14.49 28.08 24.40
CA SER A 354 -13.29 28.76 23.89
C SER A 354 -13.54 29.66 22.69
N GLY A 355 -14.78 29.80 22.22
CA GLY A 355 -15.14 30.65 21.08
C GLY A 355 -14.71 30.09 19.72
N ARG A 356 -14.18 28.87 19.65
CA ARG A 356 -13.71 28.25 18.39
C ARG A 356 -14.85 27.68 17.54
N ALA A 357 -15.93 27.20 18.18
CA ALA A 357 -17.14 26.73 17.50
C ALA A 357 -18.09 27.90 17.21
N ASN A 358 -17.92 28.53 16.05
CA ASN A 358 -18.79 29.59 15.54
C ASN A 358 -19.85 29.11 14.54
N LYS A 359 -19.86 27.82 14.25
CA LYS A 359 -20.81 27.11 13.37
C LYS A 359 -21.39 25.91 14.10
N PRO A 360 -22.58 25.42 13.73
CA PRO A 360 -23.17 24.24 14.36
C PRO A 360 -22.33 22.99 14.13
N SER A 361 -22.45 22.02 15.01
CA SER A 361 -21.90 20.67 14.81
C SER A 361 -23.03 19.70 14.46
N LEU A 362 -22.80 18.84 13.46
CA LEU A 362 -23.78 17.85 13.01
C LEU A 362 -23.41 16.47 13.54
N VAL A 363 -24.33 15.86 14.26
CA VAL A 363 -24.23 14.47 14.73
C VAL A 363 -25.24 13.61 13.97
N VAL A 364 -24.73 12.60 13.27
CA VAL A 364 -25.55 11.60 12.58
C VAL A 364 -25.49 10.30 13.37
N ALA A 365 -26.63 9.86 13.89
CA ALA A 365 -26.74 8.68 14.74
C ALA A 365 -27.89 7.78 14.28
N THR A 366 -28.00 6.59 14.89
CA THR A 366 -29.19 5.74 14.71
C THR A 366 -30.38 6.33 15.45
N THR A 367 -31.58 5.99 15.02
CA THR A 367 -32.82 6.50 15.66
C THR A 367 -32.87 6.19 17.15
N SER A 368 -32.39 5.02 17.56
CA SER A 368 -32.36 4.61 18.97
C SER A 368 -31.38 5.45 19.81
N LEU A 369 -30.30 5.93 19.24
CA LEU A 369 -29.30 6.73 19.95
C LEU A 369 -29.63 8.23 20.01
N MET A 370 -30.53 8.72 19.17
CA MET A 370 -30.87 10.15 19.17
C MET A 370 -31.43 10.64 20.51
N VAL A 371 -32.26 9.82 21.16
CA VAL A 371 -32.83 10.15 22.48
C VAL A 371 -31.70 10.19 23.53
N ASN A 372 -30.78 9.25 23.48
CA ASN A 372 -29.62 9.22 24.36
C ASN A 372 -28.75 10.47 24.18
N TRP A 373 -28.41 10.82 22.95
CA TRP A 373 -27.65 12.04 22.64
C TRP A 373 -28.32 13.30 23.20
N LYS A 374 -29.64 13.44 23.01
CA LYS A 374 -30.40 14.58 23.52
C LYS A 374 -30.37 14.62 25.06
N ASN A 375 -30.60 13.49 25.71
CA ASN A 375 -30.63 13.39 27.15
C ASN A 375 -29.23 13.62 27.77
N GLU A 376 -28.20 13.01 27.23
CA GLU A 376 -26.83 13.20 27.69
C GLU A 376 -26.33 14.65 27.46
N ALA A 377 -26.70 15.28 26.33
CA ALA A 377 -26.40 16.69 26.11
C ALA A 377 -27.10 17.59 27.15
N ALA A 378 -28.39 17.37 27.43
CA ALA A 378 -29.12 18.13 28.43
C ALA A 378 -28.54 17.91 29.84
N GLN A 379 -28.02 16.72 30.14
CA GLN A 379 -27.44 16.37 31.43
C GLN A 379 -26.03 16.94 31.65
N PHE A 380 -25.15 16.83 30.62
CA PHE A 380 -23.72 17.13 30.77
C PHE A 380 -23.32 18.51 30.24
N THR A 381 -24.08 19.03 29.29
CA THR A 381 -23.79 20.30 28.58
C THR A 381 -25.07 21.13 28.37
N PRO A 382 -25.80 21.49 29.45
CA PRO A 382 -27.13 22.15 29.37
C PRO A 382 -27.07 23.49 28.62
N GLU A 383 -25.92 24.11 28.53
CA GLU A 383 -25.70 25.38 27.82
C GLU A 383 -25.73 25.25 26.28
N LEU A 384 -25.50 24.03 25.76
CA LEU A 384 -25.50 23.79 24.31
C LEU A 384 -26.92 23.63 23.77
N LYS A 385 -27.26 24.42 22.74
CA LYS A 385 -28.55 24.32 22.05
C LYS A 385 -28.57 23.12 21.11
N VAL A 386 -29.39 22.12 21.44
CA VAL A 386 -29.53 20.90 20.67
C VAL A 386 -30.78 20.96 19.80
N LEU A 387 -30.61 20.92 18.49
CA LEU A 387 -31.66 20.81 17.49
C LEU A 387 -31.81 19.36 17.04
N VAL A 388 -32.98 18.77 17.23
CA VAL A 388 -33.29 17.41 16.77
C VAL A 388 -34.08 17.49 15.47
N LEU A 389 -33.45 17.06 14.36
CA LEU A 389 -34.09 16.95 13.05
C LEU A 389 -34.58 15.52 12.81
N HIS A 390 -35.78 15.23 13.35
CA HIS A 390 -36.42 13.93 13.22
C HIS A 390 -37.94 14.09 13.15
N GLY A 391 -38.62 13.09 12.60
CA GLY A 391 -40.09 13.13 12.43
C GLY A 391 -40.54 13.78 11.14
N LYS A 392 -41.87 13.98 11.01
CA LYS A 392 -42.50 14.55 9.82
C LYS A 392 -42.34 16.06 9.75
N ASP A 393 -42.39 16.73 10.90
CA ASP A 393 -42.38 18.19 11.04
C ASP A 393 -40.97 18.78 11.14
N ARG A 394 -39.93 17.99 10.84
CA ARG A 394 -38.53 18.45 10.92
C ARG A 394 -38.18 19.55 9.92
N ALA A 395 -38.90 19.58 8.79
CA ALA A 395 -38.68 20.58 7.75
C ALA A 395 -39.01 21.99 8.25
N ASP A 396 -39.99 22.14 9.12
CA ASP A 396 -40.43 23.43 9.71
C ASP A 396 -39.35 24.00 10.67
N ARG A 397 -38.32 23.20 10.99
CA ARG A 397 -37.25 23.57 11.90
C ARG A 397 -35.91 23.82 11.23
N PHE A 398 -35.83 23.78 9.90
CA PHE A 398 -34.57 24.01 9.19
C PHE A 398 -34.00 25.41 9.42
N ASP A 399 -34.83 26.40 9.65
CA ASP A 399 -34.40 27.77 9.97
C ASP A 399 -33.67 27.87 11.31
N GLU A 400 -33.86 26.90 12.23
CA GLU A 400 -33.18 26.85 13.52
C GLU A 400 -31.73 26.35 13.40
N ILE A 401 -31.32 25.75 12.25
CA ILE A 401 -29.98 25.15 12.04
C ILE A 401 -28.87 26.16 12.34
N ALA A 402 -29.00 27.38 11.84
CA ALA A 402 -27.98 28.42 12.00
C ALA A 402 -27.78 28.87 13.46
N THR A 403 -28.76 28.66 14.34
CA THR A 403 -28.72 29.08 15.75
C THR A 403 -28.43 27.94 16.72
N ALA A 404 -28.41 26.71 16.23
CA ALA A 404 -28.10 25.52 17.03
C ALA A 404 -26.58 25.37 17.25
N ASP A 405 -26.19 24.77 18.37
CA ASP A 405 -24.81 24.34 18.62
C ASP A 405 -24.59 22.89 18.16
N ILE A 406 -25.58 22.03 18.39
CA ILE A 406 -25.59 20.63 17.99
C ILE A 406 -26.85 20.33 17.20
N ILE A 407 -26.71 19.74 16.04
CA ILE A 407 -27.80 19.23 15.21
C ILE A 407 -27.74 17.71 15.24
N LEU A 408 -28.85 17.08 15.64
CA LEU A 408 -28.99 15.60 15.66
C LEU A 408 -29.86 15.16 14.49
N THR A 409 -29.37 14.23 13.68
CA THR A 409 -30.14 13.60 12.60
C THR A 409 -29.80 12.12 12.46
N THR A 410 -30.47 11.41 11.54
CA THR A 410 -30.23 9.99 11.30
C THR A 410 -29.67 9.73 9.91
N TYR A 411 -29.04 8.57 9.69
CA TYR A 411 -28.49 8.18 8.40
C TYR A 411 -29.51 8.22 7.26
N PRO A 412 -30.76 7.72 7.39
CA PRO A 412 -31.78 7.88 6.35
C PRO A 412 -32.17 9.34 6.09
N LEU A 413 -32.21 10.18 7.12
CA LEU A 413 -32.56 11.59 6.99
C LEU A 413 -31.42 12.41 6.42
N LEU A 414 -30.18 12.06 6.70
CA LEU A 414 -28.99 12.63 6.03
C LEU A 414 -29.12 12.59 4.50
N VAL A 415 -29.64 11.49 3.95
CA VAL A 415 -29.85 11.34 2.51
C VAL A 415 -31.07 12.13 2.03
N ARG A 416 -32.17 12.12 2.79
CA ARG A 416 -33.41 12.83 2.41
C ARG A 416 -33.25 14.33 2.41
N ASP A 417 -32.62 14.86 3.45
CA ASP A 417 -32.48 16.30 3.70
C ASP A 417 -31.13 16.84 3.17
N ARG A 418 -30.49 16.09 2.25
CA ARG A 418 -29.16 16.39 1.73
C ARG A 418 -28.99 17.82 1.22
N GLU A 419 -30.02 18.38 0.55
CA GLU A 419 -29.93 19.72 -0.06
C GLU A 419 -29.75 20.79 1.01
N VAL A 420 -30.53 20.71 2.09
CA VAL A 420 -30.43 21.64 3.21
C VAL A 420 -29.14 21.45 3.99
N LEU A 421 -28.76 20.18 4.24
CA LEU A 421 -27.56 19.86 5.03
C LEU A 421 -26.26 20.19 4.28
N LEU A 422 -26.21 20.00 2.96
CA LEU A 422 -25.04 20.35 2.13
C LEU A 422 -24.87 21.86 1.94
N ALA A 423 -25.95 22.64 2.11
CA ALA A 423 -25.90 24.10 2.05
C ALA A 423 -25.27 24.75 3.29
N GLN A 424 -25.09 23.98 4.37
CA GLN A 424 -24.53 24.46 5.63
C GLN A 424 -23.03 24.16 5.75
N ASP A 425 -22.37 24.98 6.55
CA ASP A 425 -21.00 24.70 7.02
C ASP A 425 -21.04 24.29 8.50
N TYR A 426 -20.27 23.28 8.85
CA TYR A 426 -20.25 22.72 10.20
C TYR A 426 -18.89 22.93 10.88
N HIS A 427 -18.90 23.08 12.22
CA HIS A 427 -17.69 23.05 13.02
C HIS A 427 -17.15 21.63 13.12
N LEU A 428 -17.98 20.67 13.56
CA LEU A 428 -17.63 19.26 13.67
C LEU A 428 -18.74 18.39 13.07
N LEU A 429 -18.35 17.39 12.29
CA LEU A 429 -19.23 16.35 11.77
C LEU A 429 -18.93 15.04 12.52
N VAL A 430 -19.90 14.53 13.25
CA VAL A 430 -19.80 13.28 14.02
C VAL A 430 -20.68 12.22 13.38
N MET A 431 -20.09 11.08 13.04
CA MET A 431 -20.80 9.86 12.63
C MET A 431 -20.79 8.87 13.78
N ASP A 432 -21.92 8.73 14.45
CA ASP A 432 -22.08 7.74 15.53
C ASP A 432 -22.55 6.40 14.98
N GLU A 433 -22.01 5.31 15.50
CA GLU A 433 -22.14 3.97 14.92
C GLU A 433 -21.72 3.98 13.43
N ALA A 434 -20.48 4.42 13.19
CA ALA A 434 -19.95 4.69 11.84
C ALA A 434 -19.91 3.45 10.91
N GLN A 435 -20.21 2.25 11.41
CA GLN A 435 -20.41 1.08 10.56
C GLN A 435 -21.54 1.26 9.54
N PHE A 436 -22.46 2.22 9.73
CA PHE A 436 -23.48 2.53 8.73
C PHE A 436 -22.95 3.21 7.47
N ILE A 437 -21.74 3.77 7.51
CA ILE A 437 -21.06 4.37 6.35
C ILE A 437 -19.88 3.55 5.83
N LYS A 438 -19.70 2.30 6.28
CA LYS A 438 -18.61 1.41 5.87
C LYS A 438 -18.63 1.00 4.38
N ASN A 439 -19.75 1.19 3.69
CA ASN A 439 -19.86 0.94 2.27
C ASN A 439 -19.74 2.27 1.49
N PRO A 440 -18.64 2.50 0.75
CA PRO A 440 -18.41 3.75 0.02
C PRO A 440 -19.42 4.00 -1.12
N LYS A 441 -20.14 2.95 -1.56
CA LYS A 441 -21.20 3.06 -2.57
C LYS A 441 -22.55 3.44 -1.98
N ALA A 442 -22.71 3.40 -0.66
CA ALA A 442 -23.96 3.78 0.00
C ALA A 442 -24.19 5.29 -0.11
N GLN A 443 -25.45 5.68 -0.35
CA GLN A 443 -25.83 7.10 -0.47
C GLN A 443 -25.46 7.91 0.78
N ALA A 444 -25.62 7.32 1.97
CA ALA A 444 -25.25 7.99 3.22
C ALA A 444 -23.76 8.34 3.28
N HIS A 445 -22.86 7.42 2.83
CA HIS A 445 -21.43 7.68 2.75
C HIS A 445 -21.13 8.82 1.77
N GLN A 446 -21.74 8.79 0.58
CA GLN A 446 -21.51 9.80 -0.46
C GLN A 446 -21.96 11.19 -0.01
N VAL A 447 -23.12 11.31 0.66
CA VAL A 447 -23.60 12.57 1.23
C VAL A 447 -22.70 13.03 2.37
N ALA A 448 -22.35 12.14 3.31
CA ALA A 448 -21.46 12.44 4.44
C ALA A 448 -20.12 13.02 3.98
N ARG A 449 -19.56 12.45 2.91
CA ARG A 449 -18.29 12.90 2.33
C ARG A 449 -18.38 14.33 1.75
N GLN A 450 -19.53 14.71 1.19
CA GLN A 450 -19.74 16.01 0.57
C GLN A 450 -20.05 17.13 1.58
N LEU A 451 -20.43 16.80 2.83
CA LEU A 451 -20.70 17.79 3.86
C LEU A 451 -19.45 18.63 4.16
N LYS A 452 -19.64 19.93 4.26
CA LYS A 452 -18.58 20.88 4.59
C LYS A 452 -18.43 21.00 6.10
N ALA A 453 -17.38 20.41 6.65
CA ALA A 453 -17.08 20.48 8.07
C ALA A 453 -15.60 20.79 8.28
N ARG A 454 -15.30 21.62 9.30
CA ARG A 454 -13.94 21.96 9.68
C ARG A 454 -13.21 20.73 10.27
N HIS A 455 -13.94 19.93 11.05
CA HIS A 455 -13.43 18.72 11.68
C HIS A 455 -14.39 17.56 11.46
N ARG A 456 -13.88 16.34 11.48
CA ARG A 456 -14.66 15.11 11.33
C ARG A 456 -14.29 14.09 12.38
N LEU A 457 -15.27 13.34 12.88
CA LEU A 457 -15.10 12.32 13.91
C LEU A 457 -16.03 11.14 13.63
N SER A 458 -15.52 9.93 13.75
CA SER A 458 -16.30 8.70 13.76
C SER A 458 -16.32 8.09 15.15
N LEU A 459 -17.50 7.68 15.61
CA LEU A 459 -17.67 6.92 16.84
C LEU A 459 -18.15 5.53 16.48
N THR A 460 -17.51 4.50 17.00
CA THR A 460 -17.91 3.10 16.78
C THR A 460 -17.33 2.21 17.87
N GLY A 461 -18.02 1.13 18.20
CA GLY A 461 -17.45 0.05 19.03
C GLY A 461 -16.68 -0.99 18.21
N THR A 462 -16.89 -1.01 16.88
CA THR A 462 -16.37 -2.02 15.96
C THR A 462 -15.79 -1.35 14.71
N PRO A 463 -14.56 -0.81 14.77
CA PRO A 463 -13.97 -0.09 13.64
C PRO A 463 -13.69 -0.99 12.42
N LEU A 464 -13.56 -2.29 12.64
CA LEU A 464 -13.33 -3.32 11.61
C LEU A 464 -14.14 -4.58 11.97
N GLU A 465 -15.06 -4.98 11.09
CA GLU A 465 -15.92 -6.17 11.31
C GLU A 465 -15.57 -7.31 10.33
N ASN A 466 -15.57 -7.03 9.03
CA ASN A 466 -15.49 -8.08 8.02
C ASN A 466 -14.22 -8.03 7.17
N HIS A 467 -13.79 -6.85 6.73
CA HIS A 467 -12.65 -6.71 5.84
C HIS A 467 -12.05 -5.30 5.87
N LEU A 468 -10.77 -5.18 5.52
CA LEU A 468 -10.02 -3.90 5.53
C LEU A 468 -10.63 -2.79 4.66
N GLY A 469 -11.45 -3.14 3.67
CA GLY A 469 -12.20 -2.14 2.89
C GLY A 469 -13.17 -1.30 3.72
N GLU A 470 -13.64 -1.80 4.87
CA GLU A 470 -14.48 -1.03 5.80
C GLU A 470 -13.68 0.06 6.52
N LEU A 471 -12.45 -0.27 6.91
CA LEU A 471 -11.50 0.68 7.50
C LEU A 471 -11.15 1.78 6.48
N TRP A 472 -10.87 1.39 5.22
CA TRP A 472 -10.62 2.34 4.14
C TRP A 472 -11.79 3.31 3.96
N ALA A 473 -13.03 2.81 3.94
CA ALA A 473 -14.22 3.66 3.78
C ALA A 473 -14.38 4.68 4.92
N GLN A 474 -14.10 4.29 6.16
CA GLN A 474 -14.15 5.22 7.29
C GLN A 474 -13.10 6.32 7.15
N PHE A 475 -11.87 5.99 6.74
CA PHE A 475 -10.84 7.00 6.52
C PHE A 475 -11.06 7.83 5.26
N ASP A 476 -11.70 7.30 4.20
CA ASP A 476 -12.12 8.09 3.02
C ASP A 476 -13.16 9.15 3.39
N PHE A 477 -14.00 8.90 4.38
CA PHE A 477 -14.88 9.91 4.96
C PHE A 477 -14.12 10.90 5.85
N LEU A 478 -13.26 10.44 6.75
CA LEU A 478 -12.57 11.26 7.77
C LEU A 478 -11.50 12.15 7.15
N MET A 479 -10.60 11.55 6.42
CA MET A 479 -9.42 12.18 5.81
C MET A 479 -9.21 11.59 4.41
N PRO A 480 -9.92 12.10 3.39
CA PRO A 480 -9.79 11.60 2.03
C PRO A 480 -8.33 11.60 1.57
N GLY A 481 -7.88 10.45 1.08
CA GLY A 481 -6.50 10.26 0.62
C GLY A 481 -5.54 9.64 1.63
N LEU A 482 -5.81 9.64 2.95
CA LEU A 482 -4.92 9.04 3.96
C LEU A 482 -4.46 7.61 3.61
N LEU A 483 -5.35 6.81 3.10
CA LEU A 483 -5.09 5.42 2.69
C LEU A 483 -5.08 5.25 1.15
N GLY A 484 -4.90 6.33 0.41
CA GLY A 484 -4.89 6.33 -1.05
C GLY A 484 -6.25 6.02 -1.68
N ARG A 485 -6.27 5.85 -3.01
CA ARG A 485 -7.49 5.47 -3.75
C ARG A 485 -7.89 4.01 -3.47
N ALA A 486 -9.17 3.66 -3.55
CA ALA A 486 -9.69 2.32 -3.22
C ALA A 486 -8.96 1.17 -3.93
N GLN A 487 -8.61 1.36 -5.20
CA GLN A 487 -7.88 0.35 -5.98
C GLN A 487 -6.43 0.19 -5.50
N GLN A 488 -5.76 1.30 -5.19
CA GLN A 488 -4.40 1.32 -4.63
C GLN A 488 -4.38 0.64 -3.26
N PHE A 489 -5.30 1.01 -2.37
CA PHE A 489 -5.44 0.37 -1.07
C PHE A 489 -5.68 -1.14 -1.16
N ALA A 490 -6.55 -1.57 -2.10
CA ALA A 490 -6.79 -2.99 -2.33
C ALA A 490 -5.53 -3.74 -2.79
N LYS A 491 -4.72 -3.12 -3.66
CA LYS A 491 -3.47 -3.70 -4.19
C LYS A 491 -2.33 -3.69 -3.16
N LEU A 492 -2.16 -2.57 -2.44
CA LEU A 492 -1.00 -2.37 -1.56
C LEU A 492 -1.20 -2.96 -0.17
N TYR A 493 -2.44 -2.98 0.35
CA TYR A 493 -2.75 -3.38 1.72
C TYR A 493 -3.72 -4.57 1.79
N ARG A 494 -4.93 -4.42 1.24
CA ARG A 494 -5.99 -5.40 1.46
C ARG A 494 -5.64 -6.78 0.94
N THR A 495 -5.23 -6.90 -0.31
CA THR A 495 -4.91 -8.20 -0.92
C THR A 495 -3.70 -8.89 -0.28
N PRO A 496 -2.58 -8.20 0.00
CA PRO A 496 -1.45 -8.79 0.72
C PRO A 496 -1.84 -9.26 2.13
N ILE A 497 -2.59 -8.47 2.88
CA ILE A 497 -2.96 -8.82 4.27
C ILE A 497 -4.01 -9.94 4.29
N GLU A 498 -5.12 -9.79 3.56
CA GLU A 498 -6.26 -10.71 3.66
C GLU A 498 -6.04 -12.04 2.92
N LYS A 499 -5.27 -12.06 1.82
CA LYS A 499 -5.06 -13.28 1.01
C LYS A 499 -3.72 -13.95 1.25
N VAL A 500 -2.68 -13.19 1.56
CA VAL A 500 -1.31 -13.70 1.70
C VAL A 500 -0.89 -13.77 3.17
N GLY A 501 -1.52 -12.97 4.05
CA GLY A 501 -1.15 -12.89 5.47
C GLY A 501 0.13 -12.10 5.71
N ASP A 502 0.42 -11.10 4.88
CA ASP A 502 1.64 -10.29 4.96
C ASP A 502 1.65 -9.43 6.24
N GLU A 503 2.42 -9.89 7.23
CA GLU A 503 2.54 -9.28 8.55
C GLU A 503 3.25 -7.92 8.52
N GLU A 504 4.19 -7.72 7.60
CA GLU A 504 4.91 -6.46 7.46
C GLU A 504 3.98 -5.37 6.93
N VAL A 505 3.20 -5.70 5.89
CA VAL A 505 2.19 -4.79 5.33
C VAL A 505 1.10 -4.50 6.36
N ARG A 506 0.70 -5.49 7.17
CA ARG A 506 -0.25 -5.32 8.27
C ARG A 506 0.26 -4.33 9.31
N ARG A 507 1.52 -4.48 9.74
CA ARG A 507 2.16 -3.58 10.71
C ARG A 507 2.22 -2.15 10.18
N ARG A 508 2.63 -1.95 8.94
CA ARG A 508 2.68 -0.62 8.30
C ARG A 508 1.30 0.05 8.25
N LEU A 509 0.25 -0.69 7.91
CA LEU A 509 -1.12 -0.16 7.95
C LEU A 509 -1.52 0.23 9.37
N ALA A 510 -1.21 -0.61 10.35
CA ALA A 510 -1.51 -0.35 11.76
C ALA A 510 -0.80 0.91 12.25
N ASP A 511 0.49 1.06 11.99
CA ASP A 511 1.28 2.25 12.37
C ASP A 511 0.73 3.51 11.71
N ARG A 512 0.28 3.41 10.46
CA ARG A 512 -0.30 4.55 9.72
C ARG A 512 -1.61 5.04 10.30
N VAL A 513 -2.50 4.13 10.71
CA VAL A 513 -3.83 4.49 11.24
C VAL A 513 -3.82 4.73 12.75
N ARG A 514 -2.80 4.26 13.45
CA ARG A 514 -2.67 4.34 14.92
C ARG A 514 -2.88 5.76 15.49
N PRO A 515 -2.35 6.85 14.93
CA PRO A 515 -2.57 8.19 15.47
C PRO A 515 -4.04 8.62 15.41
N PHE A 516 -4.80 8.08 14.49
CA PHE A 516 -6.17 8.48 14.14
C PHE A 516 -7.23 7.50 14.65
N LEU A 517 -6.83 6.49 15.44
CA LEU A 517 -7.74 5.49 15.97
C LEU A 517 -7.47 5.27 17.46
N LEU A 518 -8.35 5.77 18.30
CA LEU A 518 -8.29 5.56 19.74
C LEU A 518 -9.26 4.45 20.15
N ARG A 519 -8.74 3.31 20.61
CA ARG A 519 -9.53 2.17 21.04
C ARG A 519 -9.11 1.71 22.42
N ARG A 520 -10.09 1.59 23.32
CA ARG A 520 -9.91 1.01 24.66
C ARG A 520 -11.00 -0.03 24.89
N ILE A 521 -10.64 -1.12 25.54
CA ILE A 521 -11.57 -2.19 25.92
C ILE A 521 -11.92 -2.07 27.40
N LYS A 522 -13.12 -2.52 27.76
CA LYS A 522 -13.66 -2.38 29.12
C LYS A 522 -12.74 -2.97 30.17
N GLU A 523 -12.21 -4.14 29.92
CA GLU A 523 -11.34 -4.88 30.86
C GLU A 523 -10.05 -4.12 31.19
N GLN A 524 -9.57 -3.27 30.31
CA GLN A 524 -8.35 -2.49 30.52
C GLN A 524 -8.58 -1.24 31.37
N VAL A 525 -9.75 -0.60 31.23
CA VAL A 525 -10.00 0.73 31.81
C VAL A 525 -10.97 0.75 32.98
N LEU A 526 -11.81 -0.27 33.12
CA LEU A 526 -12.80 -0.41 34.18
C LEU A 526 -12.45 -1.60 35.07
N LYS A 527 -11.36 -1.49 35.81
CA LYS A 527 -10.88 -2.54 36.74
C LYS A 527 -11.85 -2.86 37.87
N ASP A 528 -12.79 -1.96 38.15
CA ASP A 528 -13.81 -2.12 39.22
C ASP A 528 -15.01 -2.95 38.77
N LEU A 529 -15.13 -3.32 37.50
CA LEU A 529 -16.21 -4.18 37.04
C LEU A 529 -15.92 -5.64 37.42
N PRO A 530 -16.95 -6.35 37.92
CA PRO A 530 -16.82 -7.78 38.18
C PRO A 530 -16.52 -8.52 36.87
N PRO A 531 -15.80 -9.64 36.94
CA PRO A 531 -15.49 -10.41 35.72
C PRO A 531 -16.79 -10.91 35.08
N ARG A 532 -16.83 -10.87 33.76
CA ARG A 532 -17.93 -11.43 32.98
C ARG A 532 -17.91 -12.95 33.10
N THR A 533 -19.03 -13.54 33.51
CA THR A 533 -19.20 -14.98 33.50
C THR A 533 -20.05 -15.40 32.31
N GLU A 534 -19.51 -16.26 31.45
CA GLU A 534 -20.27 -16.86 30.35
C GLU A 534 -20.65 -18.29 30.70
N ILE A 535 -21.95 -18.59 30.61
CA ILE A 535 -22.48 -19.93 30.84
C ILE A 535 -23.16 -20.38 29.54
N VAL A 536 -22.69 -21.48 28.96
CA VAL A 536 -23.33 -22.11 27.81
C VAL A 536 -24.27 -23.22 28.33
N ARG A 537 -25.56 -23.04 28.07
CA ARG A 537 -26.58 -24.06 28.35
C ARG A 537 -26.91 -24.82 27.08
N TRP A 538 -26.67 -26.12 27.09
CA TRP A 538 -27.04 -27.04 26.03
C TRP A 538 -28.43 -27.58 26.30
N VAL A 539 -29.30 -27.48 25.29
CA VAL A 539 -30.67 -27.99 25.35
C VAL A 539 -30.87 -28.98 24.25
N GLU A 540 -31.24 -30.21 24.57
CA GLU A 540 -31.54 -31.24 23.58
C GLU A 540 -32.97 -31.08 23.08
N LEU A 541 -33.15 -31.35 21.79
CA LEU A 541 -34.48 -31.40 21.17
C LEU A 541 -35.14 -32.74 21.50
N GLU A 542 -36.37 -32.70 21.99
CA GLU A 542 -37.11 -33.88 22.38
C GLU A 542 -38.46 -33.98 21.64
N GLY A 543 -39.04 -35.16 21.62
CA GLY A 543 -40.36 -35.44 21.09
C GLY A 543 -40.62 -34.90 19.68
N SER A 544 -41.78 -34.27 19.50
CA SER A 544 -42.23 -33.75 18.21
C SER A 544 -41.35 -32.65 17.63
N GLN A 545 -40.64 -31.88 18.48
CA GLN A 545 -39.69 -30.86 18.03
C GLN A 545 -38.49 -31.51 17.31
N ARG A 546 -37.96 -32.59 17.89
CA ARG A 546 -36.89 -33.40 17.26
C ARG A 546 -37.33 -34.01 15.96
N ASP A 547 -38.57 -34.58 15.92
CA ASP A 547 -39.12 -35.20 14.71
C ASP A 547 -39.27 -34.18 13.57
N ILE A 548 -39.72 -32.97 13.87
CA ILE A 548 -39.80 -31.86 12.89
C ILE A 548 -38.42 -31.48 12.40
N TYR A 549 -37.44 -31.33 13.29
CA TYR A 549 -36.07 -31.00 12.92
C TYR A 549 -35.47 -32.06 11.97
N GLU A 550 -35.56 -33.33 12.33
CA GLU A 550 -35.01 -34.41 11.52
C GLU A 550 -35.74 -34.54 10.16
N SER A 551 -37.04 -34.36 10.15
CA SER A 551 -37.83 -34.37 8.90
C SER A 551 -37.38 -33.25 7.97
N LEU A 552 -37.21 -32.05 8.46
CA LEU A 552 -36.69 -30.90 7.69
C LEU A 552 -35.27 -31.15 7.22
N ARG A 553 -34.41 -31.68 8.08
CA ARG A 553 -33.01 -31.98 7.75
C ARG A 553 -32.93 -32.92 6.56
N VAL A 554 -33.72 -34.01 6.57
CA VAL A 554 -33.76 -35.00 5.48
C VAL A 554 -34.30 -34.38 4.19
N VAL A 555 -35.37 -33.58 4.27
CA VAL A 555 -35.97 -32.92 3.08
C VAL A 555 -34.98 -31.94 2.47
N PHE A 556 -34.30 -31.13 3.28
CA PHE A 556 -33.32 -30.15 2.80
C PHE A 556 -32.05 -30.83 2.25
N ASP A 557 -31.54 -31.90 2.89
CA ASP A 557 -30.40 -32.67 2.37
C ASP A 557 -30.69 -33.21 0.99
N LYS A 558 -31.88 -33.83 0.81
CA LYS A 558 -32.30 -34.37 -0.49
C LYS A 558 -32.42 -33.28 -1.56
N LYS A 559 -33.07 -32.16 -1.25
CA LYS A 559 -33.20 -31.02 -2.17
C LYS A 559 -31.83 -30.39 -2.51
N LEU A 560 -30.96 -30.25 -1.53
CA LEU A 560 -29.63 -29.64 -1.69
C LEU A 560 -28.75 -30.51 -2.61
N ARG A 561 -28.76 -31.84 -2.41
CA ARG A 561 -28.03 -32.77 -3.29
C ARG A 561 -28.53 -32.72 -4.74
N GLN A 562 -29.85 -32.60 -4.95
CA GLN A 562 -30.42 -32.45 -6.29
C GLN A 562 -29.99 -31.14 -6.98
N VAL A 563 -30.02 -30.03 -6.25
CA VAL A 563 -29.65 -28.70 -6.81
C VAL A 563 -28.14 -28.58 -7.04
N LEU A 564 -27.30 -29.11 -6.14
CA LEU A 564 -25.85 -29.16 -6.33
C LEU A 564 -25.47 -29.96 -7.58
N ALA A 565 -26.17 -31.08 -7.83
CA ALA A 565 -25.95 -31.90 -9.02
C ALA A 565 -26.37 -31.22 -10.34
N GLN A 566 -27.37 -30.32 -10.30
CA GLN A 566 -27.92 -29.66 -11.49
C GLN A 566 -27.35 -28.26 -11.78
N GLN A 567 -27.03 -27.46 -10.78
CA GLN A 567 -26.77 -26.01 -10.94
C GLN A 567 -25.43 -25.52 -10.40
N GLY A 568 -24.64 -26.38 -9.74
CA GLY A 568 -23.36 -26.00 -9.13
C GLY A 568 -23.48 -25.17 -7.83
N ALA A 569 -22.35 -24.92 -7.17
CA ALA A 569 -22.30 -24.32 -5.82
C ALA A 569 -22.82 -22.87 -5.71
N GLY A 570 -22.66 -22.07 -6.75
CA GLY A 570 -22.97 -20.62 -6.68
C GLY A 570 -24.47 -20.29 -6.61
N ARG A 571 -25.34 -21.06 -7.26
CA ARG A 571 -26.80 -20.87 -7.21
C ARG A 571 -27.47 -21.56 -6.03
N SER A 572 -26.77 -22.50 -5.42
CA SER A 572 -27.26 -23.26 -4.26
C SER A 572 -27.18 -22.49 -2.95
N GLN A 573 -26.44 -21.39 -2.90
CA GLN A 573 -26.14 -20.63 -1.67
C GLN A 573 -27.40 -20.11 -0.96
N ILE A 574 -28.36 -19.58 -1.73
CA ILE A 574 -29.62 -19.05 -1.16
C ILE A 574 -30.42 -20.18 -0.52
N MET A 575 -30.48 -21.35 -1.16
CA MET A 575 -31.19 -22.52 -0.62
C MET A 575 -30.53 -23.08 0.64
N ILE A 576 -29.20 -23.09 0.69
CA ILE A 576 -28.45 -23.49 1.88
C ILE A 576 -28.79 -22.55 3.05
N LEU A 577 -28.80 -21.25 2.80
CA LEU A 577 -29.13 -20.24 3.83
C LEU A 577 -30.58 -20.37 4.31
N ASP A 578 -31.54 -20.61 3.41
CA ASP A 578 -32.95 -20.83 3.77
C ASP A 578 -33.12 -22.11 4.60
N ALA A 579 -32.46 -23.19 4.21
CA ALA A 579 -32.48 -24.45 4.96
C ALA A 579 -31.90 -24.28 6.38
N LEU A 580 -30.73 -23.64 6.49
CA LEU A 580 -30.11 -23.35 7.78
C LEU A 580 -30.99 -22.42 8.65
N LEU A 581 -31.61 -21.41 8.03
CA LEU A 581 -32.52 -20.52 8.73
C LEU A 581 -33.70 -21.28 9.33
N LYS A 582 -34.37 -22.15 8.56
CA LYS A 582 -35.51 -22.95 9.04
C LYS A 582 -35.11 -23.96 10.10
N LEU A 583 -33.97 -24.63 9.96
CA LEU A 583 -33.46 -25.52 11.01
C LEU A 583 -33.17 -24.75 12.31
N ARG A 584 -32.57 -23.56 12.23
CA ARG A 584 -32.35 -22.70 13.40
C ARG A 584 -33.68 -22.25 14.03
N GLN A 585 -34.68 -21.91 13.22
CA GLN A 585 -36.01 -21.56 13.72
C GLN A 585 -36.63 -22.70 14.51
N VAL A 586 -36.60 -23.93 13.98
CA VAL A 586 -37.13 -25.12 14.71
C VAL A 586 -36.35 -25.36 15.99
N CYS A 587 -35.05 -25.15 16.04
CA CYS A 587 -34.25 -25.25 17.26
C CYS A 587 -34.62 -24.19 18.31
N CYS A 588 -35.13 -23.03 17.90
CA CYS A 588 -35.65 -22.03 18.83
C CYS A 588 -37.05 -22.38 19.27
N ASP A 589 -37.98 -22.54 18.34
CA ASP A 589 -39.36 -22.92 18.58
C ASP A 589 -40.01 -23.40 17.24
N PRO A 590 -40.74 -24.55 17.22
CA PRO A 590 -41.42 -25.03 16.03
C PRO A 590 -42.43 -24.05 15.45
N ARG A 591 -43.03 -23.18 16.26
CA ARG A 591 -44.01 -22.15 15.83
C ARG A 591 -43.43 -21.08 14.92
N LEU A 592 -42.11 -20.92 14.90
CA LEU A 592 -41.42 -19.97 14.02
C LEU A 592 -41.40 -20.41 12.54
N VAL A 593 -41.63 -21.71 12.29
CA VAL A 593 -41.64 -22.25 10.93
C VAL A 593 -43.07 -22.55 10.50
N LYS A 594 -43.52 -21.88 9.42
CA LYS A 594 -44.86 -22.09 8.83
C LYS A 594 -44.85 -23.36 7.97
N LEU A 595 -45.25 -24.49 8.55
CA LEU A 595 -45.42 -25.77 7.88
C LEU A 595 -46.79 -26.37 8.26
N PRO A 596 -47.44 -27.16 7.36
CA PRO A 596 -48.71 -27.80 7.69
C PRO A 596 -48.63 -28.68 8.94
N THR A 597 -47.51 -29.34 9.17
CA THR A 597 -47.22 -30.17 10.34
C THR A 597 -47.12 -29.35 11.62
N THR A 598 -46.43 -28.18 11.58
CA THR A 598 -46.29 -27.30 12.71
C THR A 598 -47.63 -26.61 13.04
N GLU A 599 -48.41 -26.19 12.06
CA GLU A 599 -49.75 -25.62 12.23
C GLU A 599 -50.72 -26.60 12.90
N ALA A 600 -50.63 -27.87 12.56
CA ALA A 600 -51.46 -28.90 13.18
C ALA A 600 -51.09 -29.13 14.66
N LEU A 601 -49.81 -29.08 15.01
CA LEU A 601 -49.33 -29.17 16.39
C LEU A 601 -49.70 -27.94 17.23
N VAL A 602 -49.58 -26.75 16.63
CA VAL A 602 -50.01 -25.49 17.31
C VAL A 602 -51.51 -25.49 17.59
N LYS A 603 -52.36 -25.96 16.64
CA LYS A 603 -53.81 -26.08 16.82
C LYS A 603 -54.18 -27.08 17.92
N LYS A 604 -53.36 -28.08 18.19
CA LYS A 604 -53.56 -29.08 19.26
C LYS A 604 -53.01 -28.62 20.60
N GLY A 605 -52.36 -27.45 20.68
CA GLY A 605 -51.73 -26.95 21.92
C GLY A 605 -50.51 -27.78 22.41
N THR A 606 -49.95 -28.61 21.54
CA THR A 606 -48.91 -29.58 21.89
C THR A 606 -47.59 -29.30 21.16
N ALA A 607 -47.24 -28.05 20.91
CA ALA A 607 -45.96 -27.69 20.30
C ALA A 607 -44.90 -27.47 21.39
N PRO A 608 -44.17 -28.49 21.81
CA PRO A 608 -43.14 -28.35 22.84
C PRO A 608 -41.98 -27.54 22.24
N SER A 609 -41.38 -26.71 23.09
CA SER A 609 -40.19 -25.93 22.75
C SER A 609 -39.17 -26.04 23.87
N ALA A 610 -38.30 -27.05 23.77
CA ALA A 610 -37.34 -27.36 24.82
C ALA A 610 -36.49 -26.14 25.23
N LYS A 611 -36.14 -25.29 24.24
CA LYS A 611 -35.37 -24.06 24.54
C LYS A 611 -36.20 -22.99 25.22
N LEU A 612 -37.47 -22.82 24.84
CA LEU A 612 -38.38 -21.88 25.50
C LEU A 612 -38.70 -22.32 26.92
N ASP A 613 -39.00 -23.59 27.09
CA ASP A 613 -39.33 -24.16 28.42
C ASP A 613 -38.14 -23.95 29.39
N THR A 614 -36.92 -24.34 28.98
CA THR A 614 -35.68 -24.08 29.76
C THR A 614 -35.46 -22.59 30.05
N LEU A 615 -35.76 -21.72 29.07
CA LEU A 615 -35.62 -20.26 29.26
C LEU A 615 -36.63 -19.74 30.30
N MET A 616 -37.88 -20.19 30.24
CA MET A 616 -38.92 -19.74 31.18
C MET A 616 -38.59 -20.16 32.61
N ASP A 617 -38.12 -21.41 32.81
CA ASP A 617 -37.66 -21.88 34.12
C ASP A 617 -36.50 -21.01 34.65
N MET A 618 -35.53 -20.70 33.81
CA MET A 618 -34.40 -19.82 34.19
C MET A 618 -34.84 -18.39 34.49
N LEU A 619 -35.80 -17.85 33.72
CA LEU A 619 -36.29 -16.49 33.92
C LEU A 619 -37.03 -16.36 35.27
N GLU A 620 -37.86 -17.35 35.61
CA GLU A 620 -38.56 -17.39 36.89
C GLU A 620 -37.55 -17.38 38.04
N GLU A 621 -36.54 -18.25 38.02
CA GLU A 621 -35.48 -18.31 39.04
C GLU A 621 -34.72 -16.97 39.15
N LEU A 622 -34.30 -16.37 38.05
CA LEU A 622 -33.54 -15.11 38.03
C LEU A 622 -34.36 -13.91 38.52
N LEU A 623 -35.66 -13.88 38.21
CA LEU A 623 -36.56 -12.81 38.65
C LEU A 623 -36.86 -12.92 40.14
N ASP A 624 -37.04 -14.14 40.66
CA ASP A 624 -37.21 -14.40 42.08
C ASP A 624 -35.97 -14.00 42.89
N GLU A 625 -34.77 -14.13 42.30
CA GLU A 625 -33.53 -13.60 42.89
C GLU A 625 -33.42 -12.06 42.81
N GLY A 626 -34.38 -11.37 42.21
CA GLY A 626 -34.36 -9.91 42.04
C GLY A 626 -33.35 -9.42 40.99
N ARG A 627 -32.90 -10.27 40.09
CA ARG A 627 -31.95 -9.91 39.03
C ARG A 627 -32.65 -9.16 37.89
N LYS A 628 -31.93 -8.24 37.27
CA LYS A 628 -32.37 -7.56 36.04
C LYS A 628 -31.92 -8.37 34.84
N VAL A 629 -32.85 -8.77 33.99
CA VAL A 629 -32.60 -9.62 32.85
C VAL A 629 -32.76 -8.83 31.54
N LEU A 630 -31.81 -8.96 30.64
CA LEU A 630 -31.92 -8.53 29.25
C LEU A 630 -31.91 -9.77 28.34
N LEU A 631 -33.00 -9.96 27.61
CA LEU A 631 -33.15 -11.09 26.71
C LEU A 631 -32.97 -10.65 25.25
N PHE A 632 -32.14 -11.38 24.52
CA PHE A 632 -31.89 -11.14 23.09
C PHE A 632 -32.29 -12.36 22.28
N SER A 633 -33.02 -12.13 21.18
CA SER A 633 -33.33 -13.16 20.19
C SER A 633 -33.04 -12.67 18.80
N GLN A 634 -32.54 -13.55 17.93
CA GLN A 634 -32.37 -13.28 16.51
C GLN A 634 -33.72 -13.18 15.78
N PHE A 635 -34.76 -13.82 16.33
CA PHE A 635 -36.09 -13.86 15.73
C PHE A 635 -37.03 -12.96 16.55
N THR A 636 -37.51 -11.87 15.96
CA THR A 636 -38.51 -11.00 16.64
C THR A 636 -39.80 -11.75 16.98
N SER A 637 -40.21 -12.70 16.15
CA SER A 637 -41.35 -13.60 16.44
C SER A 637 -41.14 -14.52 17.65
N MET A 638 -39.87 -14.79 18.02
CA MET A 638 -39.59 -15.51 19.27
C MET A 638 -39.83 -14.63 20.49
N LEU A 639 -39.52 -13.33 20.40
CA LEU A 639 -39.79 -12.40 21.51
C LEU A 639 -41.27 -12.31 21.83
N VAL A 640 -42.14 -12.33 20.80
CA VAL A 640 -43.62 -12.36 20.98
C VAL A 640 -44.11 -13.64 21.66
N LEU A 641 -43.38 -14.75 21.52
CA LEU A 641 -43.71 -16.01 22.21
C LEU A 641 -43.27 -16.04 23.68
N ILE A 642 -42.28 -15.22 24.01
CA ILE A 642 -41.73 -15.11 25.36
C ILE A 642 -42.54 -14.08 26.19
N GLU A 643 -43.01 -13.01 25.53
CA GLU A 643 -43.88 -11.99 26.13
C GLU A 643 -45.25 -12.55 26.52
#